data_fb50b8f6ce725530ce5cdbdff60010de
#
_entry.id   fb50b8f6ce725530ce5cdbdff60010de
#
_cell.length_a   1.000
_cell.length_b   1.000
_cell.length_c   1.000
_cell.angle_alpha   90.00
_cell.angle_beta   90.00
_cell.angle_gamma   90.00
#
_symmetry.space_group_name_H-M   'P 1'
#
loop_
_entity.id
_entity.type
_entity.pdbx_description
1 polymer ?
#
loop_
_entity_poly.entity_id
_entity_poly.type
_entity_poly.pdbx_seq_one_letter_code
_entity_poly.pdbx_strand_id
1 'polypeptide(L)'
;MSKQMHTSWETIRSVLGKSIVRVDSNDSQSFAWFDFQWKLIVGKDLALATRVNKFSSKSLFVTVSDRVWFPALEPLREKIIKTINERAGSVLVDRIVFQEGLIVDSIKKNPSEQERQYPLKQNKMQVPAIGMKDETVKNILDRIDCKLKVILPVAILVFISNCTTFPIPIDQVSRNIDLSNSYAVKVVEKLSAKKSNENVRDPRAYYYYLMALQAVREHQFEQASENYRLVVQFAPDDYEFYSQLAINLIRAGKIEDAYKTLQESLSHFPDKPELNMMIGDILAGRLEYEQALSHYQRVIQAKSGLARAYLLSGAIYEVRQQYDLAEDMYKKVLQVESTNPLGYHYLARVNIVAGKLEDAKRSLNQALELRPNLLKAREFLAWTLGAQGKPDEAKKQYKILLKLDPLNESIHKRMTAMKGSTLRMGVDSSKYRADAKEVLGAPDVHIKIGAVYYEQGIYLKALDEFQLLQEKEHKKEILMVLARVYEILGRVDRAIQEINSLLKIEPRSVHLMIYLARLHSMNKHPEKTVELIEEAIKVDQNNDTLYHSLAIACIGVNRLDKAIDAMQKAIAIDKDKDSYYFELRALLERKGEFELAIKNIKRSIELNPMHSNAHNFLGYIYAMQGKSLDKALGHLDKALSIQPKNGYFLDSLSWIYFKKGESKKALRELKKAMVYTSPDPVLYSHLGDIHFSLMNYIKAGKAWETSLFLTLEKTDGVDSELPDPKELEKKIQKVQKLLSNN
;
A
#
# COMPACT_ATOMS: atom_id res chain seq x y z
N MET A 1 -36.91 12.73 -17.13
CA MET A 1 -36.09 11.50 -17.14
C MET A 1 -35.91 10.82 -15.77
N SER A 2 -36.28 11.42 -14.63
CA SER A 2 -36.08 10.81 -13.29
C SER A 2 -37.19 9.88 -12.79
N LYS A 3 -38.33 9.83 -13.46
CA LYS A 3 -39.46 8.96 -13.05
C LYS A 3 -39.47 7.54 -13.69
N GLN A 4 -38.72 7.32 -14.76
CA GLN A 4 -38.61 6.00 -15.39
C GLN A 4 -37.52 5.09 -14.80
N MET A 5 -36.56 5.64 -14.08
CA MET A 5 -35.50 4.83 -13.39
C MET A 5 -36.01 4.18 -12.10
N HIS A 6 -37.02 4.77 -11.42
CA HIS A 6 -37.57 4.20 -10.18
C HIS A 6 -38.41 2.92 -10.40
N THR A 7 -39.04 2.78 -11.54
CA THR A 7 -39.91 1.60 -11.82
C THR A 7 -39.12 0.35 -12.18
N SER A 8 -37.93 0.46 -12.78
CA SER A 8 -37.08 -0.70 -13.08
C SER A 8 -36.45 -1.33 -11.83
N TRP A 9 -36.04 -0.51 -10.87
CA TRP A 9 -35.46 -0.99 -9.60
C TRP A 9 -36.47 -1.68 -8.69
N GLU A 10 -37.71 -1.20 -8.66
CA GLU A 10 -38.78 -1.86 -7.89
C GLU A 10 -39.17 -3.20 -8.51
N THR A 11 -39.16 -3.32 -9.83
CA THR A 11 -39.46 -4.57 -10.53
C THR A 11 -38.35 -5.61 -10.32
N ILE A 12 -37.09 -5.21 -10.42
CA ILE A 12 -35.95 -6.09 -10.13
C ILE A 12 -35.93 -6.51 -8.64
N ARG A 13 -36.17 -5.58 -7.74
CA ARG A 13 -36.27 -5.83 -6.29
C ARG A 13 -37.43 -6.82 -5.94
N SER A 14 -38.53 -6.72 -6.65
CA SER A 14 -39.71 -7.61 -6.49
C SER A 14 -39.46 -9.03 -7.04
N VAL A 15 -38.68 -9.15 -8.14
CA VAL A 15 -38.35 -10.44 -8.76
C VAL A 15 -37.25 -11.16 -7.97
N LEU A 16 -36.20 -10.47 -7.57
CA LEU A 16 -35.12 -11.05 -6.75
C LEU A 16 -35.59 -11.40 -5.33
N GLY A 17 -36.45 -10.59 -4.74
CA GLY A 17 -37.03 -10.88 -3.42
C GLY A 17 -38.00 -12.09 -3.43
N LYS A 18 -38.78 -12.26 -4.49
CA LYS A 18 -39.75 -13.38 -4.59
C LYS A 18 -39.11 -14.72 -4.99
N SER A 19 -38.02 -14.70 -5.72
CA SER A 19 -37.33 -15.94 -6.15
C SER A 19 -36.49 -16.59 -5.05
N ILE A 20 -36.12 -15.85 -3.99
CA ILE A 20 -35.27 -16.34 -2.90
C ILE A 20 -36.09 -16.83 -1.69
N VAL A 21 -37.37 -16.49 -1.60
CA VAL A 21 -38.24 -16.71 -0.41
C VAL A 21 -38.84 -18.13 -0.32
N ARG A 22 -38.53 -19.05 -1.22
CA ARG A 22 -38.87 -20.47 -1.02
C ARG A 22 -37.60 -21.27 -0.66
N VAL A 23 -37.08 -21.00 0.53
CA VAL A 23 -35.99 -21.78 1.11
C VAL A 23 -36.56 -22.46 2.36
N ASP A 24 -36.82 -23.76 2.25
CA ASP A 24 -37.12 -24.64 3.38
C ASP A 24 -35.89 -24.73 4.31
N SER A 25 -36.16 -24.86 5.59
CA SER A 25 -35.26 -24.67 6.75
C SER A 25 -34.06 -25.60 6.86
N ASN A 26 -33.62 -26.26 5.80
CA ASN A 26 -32.58 -27.32 5.90
C ASN A 26 -31.55 -27.36 4.77
N ASP A 27 -31.18 -26.24 4.10
CA ASP A 27 -30.38 -26.41 2.90
C ASP A 27 -29.13 -25.53 2.77
N SER A 28 -28.12 -26.13 2.14
CA SER A 28 -26.88 -25.52 1.66
C SER A 28 -27.07 -24.25 0.81
N GLN A 29 -28.26 -24.02 0.25
CA GLN A 29 -28.61 -22.83 -0.52
C GLN A 29 -28.79 -21.58 0.35
N SER A 30 -29.35 -21.72 1.55
CA SER A 30 -29.49 -20.62 2.52
C SER A 30 -28.13 -20.13 3.00
N PHE A 31 -27.19 -21.05 3.18
CA PHE A 31 -25.84 -20.73 3.62
C PHE A 31 -25.08 -19.92 2.57
N ALA A 32 -25.18 -20.28 1.29
CA ALA A 32 -24.54 -19.54 0.19
C ALA A 32 -25.08 -18.11 0.08
N TRP A 33 -26.36 -17.88 0.35
CA TRP A 33 -26.95 -16.54 0.39
C TRP A 33 -26.35 -15.70 1.52
N PHE A 34 -26.20 -16.26 2.74
CA PHE A 34 -25.61 -15.56 3.87
C PHE A 34 -24.13 -15.25 3.62
N ASP A 35 -23.35 -16.20 3.10
CA ASP A 35 -21.92 -15.99 2.82
C ASP A 35 -21.69 -14.86 1.80
N PHE A 36 -22.59 -14.77 0.79
CA PHE A 36 -22.57 -13.69 -0.19
C PHE A 36 -23.05 -12.34 0.38
N GLN A 37 -24.13 -12.32 1.16
CA GLN A 37 -24.69 -11.08 1.70
C GLN A 37 -23.97 -10.58 2.95
N TRP A 38 -23.18 -11.44 3.63
CA TRP A 38 -22.59 -11.13 4.92
C TRP A 38 -21.74 -9.85 4.88
N LYS A 39 -20.85 -9.75 3.91
CA LYS A 39 -20.00 -8.57 3.70
C LYS A 39 -20.78 -7.27 3.46
N LEU A 40 -21.93 -7.38 2.80
CA LEU A 40 -22.81 -6.24 2.52
C LEU A 40 -23.65 -5.84 3.74
N ILE A 41 -23.88 -6.77 4.66
CA ILE A 41 -24.66 -6.57 5.88
C ILE A 41 -23.82 -5.98 6.99
N VAL A 42 -22.62 -6.54 7.22
CA VAL A 42 -21.75 -6.14 8.33
C VAL A 42 -20.63 -5.16 7.93
N GLY A 43 -20.41 -4.94 6.62
CA GLY A 43 -19.32 -4.11 6.09
C GLY A 43 -18.00 -4.86 5.94
N LYS A 44 -17.03 -4.24 5.21
CA LYS A 44 -15.76 -4.89 4.84
C LYS A 44 -14.94 -5.33 6.06
N ASP A 45 -14.85 -4.49 7.06
CA ASP A 45 -13.95 -4.69 8.20
C ASP A 45 -14.46 -5.79 9.15
N LEU A 46 -15.76 -5.79 9.46
CA LEU A 46 -16.35 -6.84 10.27
C LEU A 46 -16.41 -8.18 9.52
N ALA A 47 -16.54 -8.16 8.20
CA ALA A 47 -16.54 -9.38 7.40
C ALA A 47 -15.15 -10.07 7.36
N LEU A 48 -14.05 -9.34 7.62
CA LEU A 48 -12.71 -9.93 7.78
C LEU A 48 -12.55 -10.68 9.11
N ALA A 49 -13.21 -10.20 10.16
CA ALA A 49 -13.13 -10.76 11.51
C ALA A 49 -14.29 -11.73 11.82
N THR A 50 -15.27 -11.85 10.94
CA THR A 50 -16.48 -12.65 11.16
C THR A 50 -16.90 -13.43 9.92
N ARG A 51 -17.40 -14.65 10.10
CA ARG A 51 -17.92 -15.49 9.02
C ARG A 51 -19.17 -16.23 9.45
N VAL A 52 -20.16 -16.31 8.58
CA VAL A 52 -21.32 -17.16 8.80
C VAL A 52 -20.86 -18.62 8.73
N ASN A 53 -21.15 -19.38 9.79
CA ASN A 53 -20.76 -20.78 9.89
C ASN A 53 -21.93 -21.74 9.65
N LYS A 54 -23.11 -21.40 10.22
CA LYS A 54 -24.29 -22.26 10.15
C LYS A 54 -25.54 -21.41 10.24
N PHE A 55 -26.58 -21.84 9.55
CA PHE A 55 -27.94 -21.35 9.72
C PHE A 55 -28.87 -22.52 10.02
N SER A 56 -29.64 -22.45 11.07
CA SER A 56 -30.58 -23.51 11.48
C SER A 56 -31.69 -22.95 12.39
N SER A 57 -32.93 -23.31 12.14
CA SER A 57 -34.05 -22.92 12.96
C SER A 57 -34.13 -21.42 13.26
N LYS A 58 -34.00 -20.59 12.20
CA LYS A 58 -33.96 -19.11 12.27
C LYS A 58 -32.80 -18.52 13.11
N SER A 59 -31.88 -19.34 13.53
CA SER A 59 -30.66 -18.92 14.25
C SER A 59 -29.48 -18.93 13.32
N LEU A 60 -28.77 -17.78 13.22
CA LEU A 60 -27.56 -17.61 12.45
C LEU A 60 -26.33 -17.74 13.36
N PHE A 61 -25.47 -18.69 13.07
CA PHE A 61 -24.23 -18.91 13.82
C PHE A 61 -23.07 -18.23 13.05
N VAL A 62 -22.40 -17.34 13.72
CA VAL A 62 -21.31 -16.53 13.16
C VAL A 62 -20.03 -16.81 13.91
N THR A 63 -19.04 -17.32 13.20
CA THR A 63 -17.69 -17.48 13.73
C THR A 63 -16.98 -16.14 13.77
N VAL A 64 -16.35 -15.86 14.88
CA VAL A 64 -15.58 -14.63 15.15
C VAL A 64 -14.14 -15.02 15.41
N SER A 65 -13.20 -14.38 14.73
CA SER A 65 -11.77 -14.73 14.77
C SER A 65 -11.13 -14.55 16.15
N ASP A 66 -11.65 -13.66 16.99
CA ASP A 66 -11.14 -13.39 18.34
C ASP A 66 -12.30 -12.88 19.22
N ARG A 67 -12.31 -13.27 20.50
CA ARG A 67 -13.27 -12.81 21.52
C ARG A 67 -13.28 -11.31 21.75
N VAL A 68 -12.22 -10.64 21.40
CA VAL A 68 -12.14 -9.16 21.46
C VAL A 68 -13.25 -8.48 20.64
N TRP A 69 -13.78 -9.17 19.60
CA TRP A 69 -14.86 -8.66 18.77
C TRP A 69 -16.28 -8.78 19.40
N PHE A 70 -16.48 -9.62 20.44
CA PHE A 70 -17.80 -9.83 21.02
C PHE A 70 -18.44 -8.55 21.59
N PRO A 71 -17.71 -7.72 22.36
CA PRO A 71 -18.27 -6.46 22.85
C PRO A 71 -18.67 -5.47 21.75
N ALA A 72 -18.04 -5.57 20.57
CA ALA A 72 -18.36 -4.74 19.41
C ALA A 72 -19.55 -5.28 18.61
N LEU A 73 -19.72 -6.61 18.55
CA LEU A 73 -20.77 -7.29 17.78
C LEU A 73 -22.08 -7.37 18.54
N GLU A 74 -22.05 -7.48 19.89
CA GLU A 74 -23.21 -7.64 20.71
C GLU A 74 -24.23 -6.48 20.57
N PRO A 75 -23.82 -5.20 20.60
CA PRO A 75 -24.72 -4.07 20.36
C PRO A 75 -25.26 -3.99 18.92
N LEU A 76 -24.56 -4.61 17.97
CA LEU A 76 -24.95 -4.62 16.55
C LEU A 76 -25.91 -5.78 16.21
N ARG A 77 -26.10 -6.73 17.10
CA ARG A 77 -26.89 -7.96 16.89
C ARG A 77 -28.27 -7.67 16.33
N GLU A 78 -29.04 -6.83 17.00
CA GLU A 78 -30.42 -6.48 16.58
C GLU A 78 -30.44 -5.76 15.22
N LYS A 79 -29.48 -4.86 15.00
CA LYS A 79 -29.34 -4.14 13.74
C LYS A 79 -29.00 -5.08 12.58
N ILE A 80 -28.13 -6.05 12.81
CA ILE A 80 -27.78 -7.07 11.81
C ILE A 80 -28.99 -7.95 11.50
N ILE A 81 -29.72 -8.41 12.51
CA ILE A 81 -30.96 -9.18 12.34
C ILE A 81 -31.99 -8.38 11.50
N LYS A 82 -32.20 -7.13 11.86
CA LYS A 82 -33.11 -6.23 11.12
C LYS A 82 -32.68 -6.07 9.66
N THR A 83 -31.40 -5.81 9.43
CA THR A 83 -30.87 -5.65 8.05
C THR A 83 -30.97 -6.94 7.23
N ILE A 84 -30.76 -8.11 7.84
CA ILE A 84 -30.95 -9.41 7.19
C ILE A 84 -32.43 -9.58 6.78
N ASN A 85 -33.35 -9.36 7.71
CA ASN A 85 -34.78 -9.56 7.46
C ASN A 85 -35.34 -8.55 6.46
N GLU A 86 -34.90 -7.31 6.50
CA GLU A 86 -35.24 -6.29 5.49
C GLU A 86 -34.78 -6.69 4.08
N ARG A 87 -33.53 -7.21 3.97
CA ARG A 87 -32.99 -7.67 2.67
C ARG A 87 -33.64 -8.95 2.17
N ALA A 88 -34.05 -9.84 3.09
CA ALA A 88 -34.72 -11.07 2.76
C ALA A 88 -36.25 -10.85 2.44
N GLY A 89 -36.80 -9.69 2.78
CA GLY A 89 -38.23 -9.41 2.61
C GLY A 89 -39.16 -10.22 3.52
N SER A 90 -38.61 -10.95 4.49
CA SER A 90 -39.34 -11.76 5.47
C SER A 90 -38.51 -11.99 6.73
N VAL A 91 -39.13 -12.45 7.82
CA VAL A 91 -38.45 -12.80 9.06
C VAL A 91 -37.67 -14.11 8.86
N LEU A 92 -36.43 -13.98 8.36
CA LEU A 92 -35.53 -15.09 8.08
C LEU A 92 -34.68 -15.48 9.31
N VAL A 93 -34.22 -14.48 10.08
CA VAL A 93 -33.38 -14.66 11.26
C VAL A 93 -33.99 -14.01 12.47
N ASP A 94 -34.18 -14.79 13.54
CA ASP A 94 -34.67 -14.31 14.83
C ASP A 94 -33.52 -14.12 15.84
N ARG A 95 -32.41 -14.85 15.63
CA ARG A 95 -31.30 -14.87 16.56
C ARG A 95 -29.95 -15.02 15.84
N ILE A 96 -28.94 -14.27 16.33
CA ILE A 96 -27.55 -14.48 15.95
C ILE A 96 -26.76 -14.99 17.16
N VAL A 97 -25.93 -16.00 16.94
CA VAL A 97 -25.04 -16.57 17.94
C VAL A 97 -23.60 -16.36 17.47
N PHE A 98 -22.86 -15.54 18.19
CA PHE A 98 -21.42 -15.35 17.95
C PHE A 98 -20.65 -16.41 18.71
N GLN A 99 -19.71 -17.07 18.05
CA GLN A 99 -18.84 -18.08 18.62
C GLN A 99 -17.40 -17.90 18.13
N GLU A 100 -16.41 -18.06 19.01
CA GLU A 100 -15.02 -17.97 18.67
C GLU A 100 -14.57 -19.16 17.82
N GLY A 101 -13.72 -18.92 16.81
CA GLY A 101 -13.19 -19.99 15.99
C GLY A 101 -12.24 -19.48 14.91
N LEU A 102 -11.48 -20.39 14.30
CA LEU A 102 -10.61 -20.07 13.19
C LEU A 102 -11.44 -19.79 11.93
N ILE A 103 -11.25 -18.64 11.30
CA ILE A 103 -11.79 -18.31 10.00
C ILE A 103 -10.82 -18.91 8.96
N VAL A 104 -11.08 -20.16 8.54
CA VAL A 104 -10.32 -20.81 7.47
C VAL A 104 -11.00 -20.49 6.15
N ASP A 105 -10.29 -19.90 5.21
CA ASP A 105 -10.74 -19.81 3.83
C ASP A 105 -10.92 -21.23 3.29
N SER A 106 -12.14 -21.65 3.08
CA SER A 106 -12.46 -22.99 2.60
C SER A 106 -12.02 -23.15 1.14
N ILE A 107 -10.78 -23.54 0.94
CA ILE A 107 -10.40 -24.35 -0.22
C ILE A 107 -11.13 -25.69 -0.04
N LYS A 108 -12.08 -25.98 -0.92
CA LYS A 108 -12.92 -27.18 -0.91
C LYS A 108 -12.05 -28.44 -0.73
N LYS A 109 -12.16 -29.11 0.42
CA LYS A 109 -11.73 -30.50 0.54
C LYS A 109 -12.82 -31.39 -0.08
N ASN A 110 -12.48 -32.07 -1.15
CA ASN A 110 -13.22 -33.23 -1.61
C ASN A 110 -13.09 -34.38 -0.55
N PRO A 111 -14.19 -35.06 -0.18
CA PRO A 111 -14.12 -36.19 0.71
C PRO A 111 -13.85 -37.46 -0.12
N SER A 112 -12.62 -37.81 -0.32
CA SER A 112 -12.14 -39.20 -0.61
C SER A 112 -10.63 -39.18 -0.87
N GLU A 113 -9.86 -39.35 0.20
CA GLU A 113 -8.59 -40.06 0.16
C GLU A 113 -8.25 -40.49 1.58
N GLN A 114 -8.23 -41.78 1.71
CA GLN A 114 -7.90 -42.52 2.93
C GLN A 114 -6.46 -42.24 3.36
N GLU A 115 -6.31 -42.21 4.67
CA GLU A 115 -5.07 -42.18 5.43
C GLU A 115 -3.95 -43.02 4.80
N ARG A 116 -2.84 -42.37 4.43
CA ARG A 116 -1.53 -43.01 4.40
C ARG A 116 -0.61 -42.25 5.34
N GLN A 117 -0.37 -42.86 6.49
CA GLN A 117 0.67 -42.53 7.44
C GLN A 117 2.04 -42.66 6.77
N TYR A 118 2.80 -41.56 6.73
CA TYR A 118 4.26 -41.63 6.58
C TYR A 118 4.89 -40.94 7.81
N PRO A 119 5.90 -41.58 8.43
CA PRO A 119 6.52 -41.07 9.65
C PRO A 119 7.44 -39.91 9.33
N LEU A 120 7.13 -38.72 9.87
CA LEU A 120 8.01 -37.58 9.87
C LEU A 120 9.16 -37.81 10.87
N LYS A 121 10.36 -38.03 10.36
CA LYS A 121 11.59 -37.90 11.13
C LYS A 121 11.74 -36.45 11.63
N GLN A 122 11.71 -36.28 12.93
CA GLN A 122 12.05 -35.05 13.62
C GLN A 122 13.52 -34.73 13.39
N ASN A 123 13.81 -33.72 12.57
CA ASN A 123 15.06 -32.98 12.66
C ASN A 123 14.74 -31.66 13.33
N LYS A 124 15.12 -31.59 14.62
CA LYS A 124 15.15 -30.32 15.39
C LYS A 124 16.18 -29.38 14.77
N MET A 125 15.76 -28.41 13.96
CA MET A 125 16.51 -27.20 13.75
C MET A 125 16.00 -26.19 14.76
N GLN A 126 16.84 -25.90 15.76
CA GLN A 126 16.65 -24.78 16.66
C GLN A 126 16.78 -23.47 15.87
N VAL A 127 15.67 -22.79 15.67
CA VAL A 127 15.66 -21.39 15.22
C VAL A 127 15.74 -20.53 16.48
N PRO A 128 16.72 -19.61 16.60
CA PRO A 128 16.80 -18.72 17.77
C PRO A 128 15.57 -17.83 17.85
N ALA A 129 14.98 -17.76 19.01
CA ALA A 129 13.84 -16.89 19.33
C ALA A 129 14.26 -15.41 19.29
N ILE A 130 14.13 -14.77 18.14
CA ILE A 130 14.22 -13.31 18.00
C ILE A 130 12.95 -12.89 17.24
N GLY A 131 11.95 -12.37 17.96
CA GLY A 131 10.71 -11.88 17.36
C GLY A 131 9.54 -11.68 18.29
N MET A 132 9.68 -11.93 19.61
CA MET A 132 8.52 -11.92 20.52
C MET A 132 8.03 -10.53 20.98
N LYS A 133 8.69 -9.43 20.65
CA LYS A 133 8.28 -8.11 21.16
C LYS A 133 7.37 -7.32 20.23
N ASP A 134 7.48 -7.50 18.90
CA ASP A 134 6.67 -6.73 17.95
C ASP A 134 5.24 -7.26 17.81
N GLU A 135 5.06 -8.57 17.90
CA GLU A 135 3.75 -9.20 17.80
C GLU A 135 2.88 -8.91 19.04
N THR A 136 3.52 -8.80 20.22
CA THR A 136 2.83 -8.42 21.47
C THR A 136 2.40 -6.95 21.45
N VAL A 137 3.23 -6.06 20.92
CA VAL A 137 2.89 -4.63 20.77
C VAL A 137 1.81 -4.45 19.70
N LYS A 138 1.90 -5.14 18.57
CA LYS A 138 0.87 -5.13 17.54
C LYS A 138 -0.47 -5.67 18.05
N ASN A 139 -0.47 -6.78 18.78
CA ASN A 139 -1.66 -7.35 19.40
C ASN A 139 -2.26 -6.43 20.48
N ILE A 140 -1.43 -5.69 21.23
CA ILE A 140 -1.90 -4.68 22.19
C ILE A 140 -2.49 -3.47 21.46
N LEU A 141 -1.86 -3.00 20.40
CA LEU A 141 -2.35 -1.89 19.58
C LEU A 141 -3.66 -2.26 18.87
N ASP A 142 -3.76 -3.45 18.30
CA ASP A 142 -4.98 -3.96 17.65
C ASP A 142 -6.13 -4.13 18.67
N ARG A 143 -5.84 -4.54 19.91
CA ARG A 143 -6.81 -4.62 21.01
C ARG A 143 -7.29 -3.24 21.49
N ILE A 144 -6.41 -2.26 21.49
CA ILE A 144 -6.72 -0.87 21.87
C ILE A 144 -7.57 -0.24 20.77
N ASP A 145 -7.23 -0.45 19.51
CA ASP A 145 -7.94 0.05 18.33
C ASP A 145 -9.39 -0.46 18.27
N CYS A 146 -9.60 -1.72 18.58
CA CYS A 146 -10.94 -2.32 18.64
C CYS A 146 -11.85 -1.69 19.72
N LYS A 147 -11.31 -1.40 20.91
CA LYS A 147 -12.08 -0.75 21.98
C LYS A 147 -12.47 0.68 21.65
N LEU A 148 -11.64 1.40 20.89
CA LEU A 148 -11.91 2.78 20.48
C LEU A 148 -13.00 2.92 19.43
N LYS A 149 -13.08 2.00 18.49
CA LYS A 149 -14.13 2.00 17.45
C LYS A 149 -15.56 1.92 18.04
N VAL A 150 -15.67 1.40 19.26
CA VAL A 150 -16.98 1.21 19.93
C VAL A 150 -17.23 2.26 21.02
N ILE A 151 -16.22 2.60 21.82
CA ILE A 151 -16.41 3.46 23.00
C ILE A 151 -16.49 4.94 22.61
N LEU A 152 -15.75 5.38 21.61
CA LEU A 152 -15.67 6.79 21.25
C LEU A 152 -16.95 7.34 20.61
N PRO A 153 -17.64 6.67 19.67
CA PRO A 153 -18.94 7.09 19.18
C PRO A 153 -20.00 7.19 20.28
N VAL A 154 -19.96 6.27 21.26
CA VAL A 154 -20.90 6.27 22.40
C VAL A 154 -20.54 7.37 23.39
N ALA A 155 -19.26 7.59 23.66
CA ALA A 155 -18.82 8.69 24.54
C ALA A 155 -19.10 10.06 23.92
N ILE A 156 -18.97 10.22 22.60
CA ILE A 156 -19.34 11.43 21.88
C ILE A 156 -20.86 11.66 21.91
N LEU A 157 -21.66 10.63 21.72
CA LEU A 157 -23.13 10.72 21.81
C LEU A 157 -23.61 11.10 23.22
N VAL A 158 -23.03 10.51 24.26
CA VAL A 158 -23.35 10.82 25.66
C VAL A 158 -22.88 12.23 26.03
N PHE A 159 -21.77 12.70 25.48
CA PHE A 159 -21.24 14.04 25.77
C PHE A 159 -22.05 15.13 25.04
N ILE A 160 -22.46 14.88 23.79
CA ILE A 160 -23.29 15.79 22.98
C ILE A 160 -24.72 15.87 23.54
N SER A 161 -25.29 14.77 24.05
CA SER A 161 -26.62 14.75 24.65
C SER A 161 -26.72 15.52 25.98
N ASN A 162 -25.58 15.74 26.68
CA ASN A 162 -25.53 16.51 27.91
C ASN A 162 -25.15 17.99 27.72
N CYS A 163 -24.82 18.42 26.50
CA CYS A 163 -24.53 19.82 26.14
C CYS A 163 -25.71 20.46 25.42
N THR A 164 -26.64 21.04 26.16
CA THR A 164 -27.90 21.63 25.64
C THR A 164 -27.75 22.99 24.94
N THR A 165 -26.55 23.48 24.62
CA THR A 165 -26.34 24.85 24.16
C THR A 165 -25.75 25.06 22.75
N PHE A 166 -25.49 24.00 21.97
CA PHE A 166 -25.05 24.18 20.57
C PHE A 166 -25.70 23.16 19.63
N PRO A 167 -26.39 23.60 18.57
CA PRO A 167 -26.92 22.74 17.53
C PRO A 167 -25.80 22.42 16.53
N ILE A 168 -25.00 21.41 16.83
CA ILE A 168 -24.14 20.78 15.80
C ILE A 168 -24.98 19.65 15.21
N PRO A 169 -25.18 19.58 13.88
CA PRO A 169 -25.93 18.49 13.27
C PRO A 169 -25.22 17.16 13.53
N ILE A 170 -25.81 16.32 14.35
CA ILE A 170 -25.30 14.98 14.76
C ILE A 170 -24.99 14.10 13.54
N ASP A 171 -25.68 14.30 12.42
CA ASP A 171 -25.49 13.57 11.17
C ASP A 171 -24.13 13.81 10.47
N GLN A 172 -23.46 14.93 10.73
CA GLN A 172 -22.12 15.18 10.16
C GLN A 172 -20.99 14.57 10.98
N VAL A 173 -21.15 14.41 12.28
CA VAL A 173 -20.15 13.87 13.20
C VAL A 173 -20.07 12.35 13.11
N SER A 174 -21.21 11.69 12.86
CA SER A 174 -21.30 10.21 12.89
C SER A 174 -20.86 9.50 11.61
N ARG A 175 -20.68 10.20 10.49
CA ARG A 175 -20.43 9.56 9.18
C ARG A 175 -18.95 9.29 8.86
N ASN A 176 -17.98 9.91 9.55
CA ASN A 176 -16.59 9.93 9.10
C ASN A 176 -15.51 9.68 10.17
N ILE A 177 -15.84 9.21 11.38
CA ILE A 177 -14.82 9.04 12.42
C ILE A 177 -14.46 7.56 12.59
N ASP A 178 -13.36 7.16 11.97
CA ASP A 178 -12.64 5.91 12.24
C ASP A 178 -11.34 6.25 12.99
N LEU A 179 -11.25 5.87 14.26
CA LEU A 179 -10.20 6.31 15.18
C LEU A 179 -9.23 5.17 15.47
N SER A 180 -8.18 5.05 14.66
CA SER A 180 -7.13 4.04 14.82
C SER A 180 -5.81 4.62 15.37
N ASN A 181 -5.85 5.37 16.47
CA ASN A 181 -4.62 5.90 17.05
C ASN A 181 -4.55 5.67 18.56
N SER A 182 -3.52 4.94 19.02
CA SER A 182 -3.26 4.62 20.45
C SER A 182 -3.12 5.86 21.34
N TYR A 183 -2.78 7.01 20.73
CA TYR A 183 -2.69 8.30 21.42
C TYR A 183 -4.07 8.86 21.77
N ALA A 184 -5.04 8.75 20.87
CA ALA A 184 -6.43 9.17 21.12
C ALA A 184 -7.03 8.46 22.35
N VAL A 185 -6.68 7.19 22.59
CA VAL A 185 -7.10 6.43 23.79
C VAL A 185 -6.56 7.06 25.05
N LYS A 186 -5.26 7.30 25.11
CA LYS A 186 -4.63 7.88 26.30
C LYS A 186 -5.19 9.26 26.64
N VAL A 187 -5.54 10.06 25.61
CA VAL A 187 -6.15 11.37 25.80
C VAL A 187 -7.59 11.25 26.29
N VAL A 188 -8.38 10.32 25.73
CA VAL A 188 -9.75 10.05 26.19
C VAL A 188 -9.75 9.46 27.60
N GLU A 189 -8.85 8.52 27.91
CA GLU A 189 -8.67 7.98 29.26
C GLU A 189 -8.23 9.06 30.25
N LYS A 190 -7.29 9.95 29.85
CA LYS A 190 -6.83 11.07 30.66
C LYS A 190 -7.91 12.15 30.86
N LEU A 191 -8.76 12.37 29.86
CA LEU A 191 -9.91 13.29 29.94
C LEU A 191 -11.06 12.68 30.77
N SER A 192 -11.27 11.37 30.73
CA SER A 192 -12.30 10.67 31.49
C SER A 192 -11.88 10.39 32.94
N ALA A 193 -10.60 10.13 33.22
CA ALA A 193 -10.08 9.87 34.57
C ALA A 193 -10.05 11.14 35.45
N LYS A 194 -10.07 12.35 34.86
CA LYS A 194 -10.13 13.62 35.59
C LYS A 194 -11.55 14.07 36.05
N LYS A 195 -12.53 13.17 36.02
CA LYS A 195 -13.91 13.46 36.46
C LYS A 195 -14.09 13.74 37.94
N SER A 196 -13.03 13.81 38.74
CA SER A 196 -13.17 13.98 40.17
C SER A 196 -12.76 15.31 40.80
N ASN A 197 -12.25 16.30 40.03
CA ASN A 197 -12.14 17.68 40.54
C ASN A 197 -12.00 18.73 39.41
N GLU A 198 -12.95 19.64 39.35
CA GLU A 198 -12.95 21.01 38.88
C GLU A 198 -11.91 21.39 37.76
N ASN A 199 -12.23 21.10 36.52
CA ASN A 199 -12.05 21.96 35.36
C ASN A 199 -12.53 21.17 34.13
N VAL A 200 -13.79 21.37 33.78
CA VAL A 200 -14.36 20.82 32.53
C VAL A 200 -13.65 21.55 31.41
N ARG A 201 -12.75 20.87 30.69
CA ARG A 201 -12.11 21.43 29.48
C ARG A 201 -13.18 21.84 28.49
N ASP A 202 -12.96 22.96 27.79
CA ASP A 202 -13.89 23.48 26.81
C ASP A 202 -14.25 22.37 25.76
N PRO A 203 -15.54 22.05 25.55
CA PRO A 203 -15.95 21.02 24.59
C PRO A 203 -15.45 21.28 23.17
N ARG A 204 -15.17 22.54 22.81
CA ARG A 204 -14.61 22.93 21.52
C ARG A 204 -13.20 22.39 21.33
N ALA A 205 -12.37 22.33 22.38
CA ALA A 205 -11.05 21.72 22.31
C ALA A 205 -11.12 20.27 21.87
N TYR A 206 -12.09 19.53 22.40
CA TYR A 206 -12.31 18.13 22.05
C TYR A 206 -12.76 17.94 20.58
N TYR A 207 -13.70 18.77 20.13
CA TYR A 207 -14.15 18.77 18.75
C TYR A 207 -12.99 19.00 17.77
N TYR A 208 -12.23 20.09 17.96
CA TYR A 208 -11.10 20.38 17.08
C TYR A 208 -9.97 19.35 17.17
N TYR A 209 -9.78 18.74 18.34
CA TYR A 209 -8.85 17.61 18.46
C TYR A 209 -9.23 16.41 17.58
N LEU A 210 -10.51 16.03 17.55
CA LEU A 210 -10.97 14.96 16.66
C LEU A 210 -10.82 15.32 15.18
N MET A 211 -11.12 16.56 14.81
CA MET A 211 -10.92 17.05 13.44
C MET A 211 -9.44 17.08 13.06
N ALA A 212 -8.55 17.42 14.00
CA ALA A 212 -7.12 17.35 13.81
C ALA A 212 -6.64 15.90 13.58
N LEU A 213 -7.10 14.97 14.39
CA LEU A 213 -6.77 13.54 14.22
C LEU A 213 -7.24 12.98 12.87
N GLN A 214 -8.45 13.37 12.44
CA GLN A 214 -8.95 12.99 11.13
C GLN A 214 -8.04 13.54 10.01
N ALA A 215 -7.70 14.84 10.07
CA ALA A 215 -6.83 15.48 9.11
C ALA A 215 -5.42 14.83 9.09
N VAL A 216 -4.86 14.44 10.26
CA VAL A 216 -3.60 13.67 10.34
C VAL A 216 -3.71 12.33 9.65
N ARG A 217 -4.81 11.61 9.84
CA ARG A 217 -5.05 10.31 9.18
C ARG A 217 -5.14 10.45 7.67
N GLU A 218 -5.76 11.54 7.20
CA GLU A 218 -5.87 11.86 5.78
C GLU A 218 -4.60 12.56 5.24
N HIS A 219 -3.55 12.64 6.07
CA HIS A 219 -2.29 13.31 5.78
C HIS A 219 -2.44 14.79 5.36
N GLN A 220 -3.50 15.45 5.79
CA GLN A 220 -3.79 16.87 5.54
C GLN A 220 -3.16 17.73 6.64
N PHE A 221 -1.82 17.81 6.66
CA PHE A 221 -1.07 18.37 7.78
C PHE A 221 -1.31 19.87 8.01
N GLU A 222 -1.58 20.64 6.97
CA GLU A 222 -1.98 22.03 7.06
C GLU A 222 -3.29 22.17 7.85
N GLN A 223 -4.31 21.40 7.46
CA GLN A 223 -5.60 21.41 8.13
C GLN A 223 -5.50 20.84 9.55
N ALA A 224 -4.66 19.81 9.76
CA ALA A 224 -4.37 19.27 11.08
C ALA A 224 -3.76 20.36 11.99
N SER A 225 -2.78 21.14 11.49
CA SER A 225 -2.15 22.20 12.25
C SER A 225 -3.13 23.34 12.61
N GLU A 226 -4.04 23.71 11.70
CA GLU A 226 -5.09 24.70 11.98
C GLU A 226 -6.03 24.21 13.09
N ASN A 227 -6.47 22.96 13.02
CA ASN A 227 -7.32 22.39 14.06
C ASN A 227 -6.57 22.28 15.41
N TYR A 228 -5.30 21.84 15.42
CA TYR A 228 -4.50 21.81 16.66
C TYR A 228 -4.26 23.20 17.23
N ARG A 229 -4.15 24.25 16.43
CA ARG A 229 -4.06 25.64 16.91
C ARG A 229 -5.31 26.03 17.69
N LEU A 230 -6.49 25.61 17.21
CA LEU A 230 -7.74 25.84 17.93
C LEU A 230 -7.81 24.98 19.20
N VAL A 231 -7.27 23.73 19.19
CA VAL A 231 -7.15 22.93 20.42
C VAL A 231 -6.32 23.66 21.46
N VAL A 232 -5.15 24.18 21.09
CA VAL A 232 -4.27 24.94 22.00
C VAL A 232 -4.98 26.19 22.53
N GLN A 233 -5.73 26.90 21.69
CA GLN A 233 -6.49 28.09 22.12
C GLN A 233 -7.54 27.77 23.20
N PHE A 234 -8.23 26.62 23.11
CA PHE A 234 -9.28 26.20 24.05
C PHE A 234 -8.78 25.32 25.22
N ALA A 235 -7.56 24.79 25.12
CA ALA A 235 -6.93 23.99 26.15
C ALA A 235 -5.41 24.25 26.20
N PRO A 236 -4.97 25.46 26.65
CA PRO A 236 -3.57 25.87 26.61
C PRO A 236 -2.71 25.20 27.69
N ASP A 237 -3.29 24.51 28.63
CA ASP A 237 -2.65 23.91 29.81
C ASP A 237 -2.12 22.49 29.57
N ASP A 238 -2.02 22.06 28.32
CA ASP A 238 -1.44 20.74 27.97
C ASP A 238 -0.37 20.86 26.88
N TYR A 239 0.89 20.63 27.25
CA TYR A 239 2.04 20.72 26.34
C TYR A 239 1.97 19.70 25.18
N GLU A 240 1.20 18.61 25.36
CA GLU A 240 1.04 17.59 24.32
C GLU A 240 0.34 18.17 23.07
N PHE A 241 -0.60 19.10 23.25
CA PHE A 241 -1.28 19.76 22.11
C PHE A 241 -0.36 20.70 21.34
N TYR A 242 0.51 21.43 22.04
CA TYR A 242 1.56 22.23 21.40
C TYR A 242 2.55 21.34 20.64
N SER A 243 2.93 20.21 21.21
CA SER A 243 3.80 19.22 20.54
C SER A 243 3.16 18.67 19.27
N GLN A 244 1.86 18.31 19.32
CA GLN A 244 1.13 17.85 18.13
C GLN A 244 0.97 18.94 17.08
N LEU A 245 0.70 20.19 17.51
CA LEU A 245 0.68 21.34 16.60
C LEU A 245 2.03 21.50 15.89
N ALA A 246 3.13 21.50 16.65
CA ALA A 246 4.47 21.65 16.10
C ALA A 246 4.83 20.51 15.15
N ILE A 247 4.51 19.24 15.48
CA ILE A 247 4.72 18.10 14.58
C ILE A 247 3.98 18.29 13.25
N ASN A 248 2.72 18.72 13.30
CA ASN A 248 1.95 18.90 12.06
C ASN A 248 2.41 20.13 11.27
N LEU A 249 2.90 21.18 11.93
CA LEU A 249 3.56 22.30 11.27
C LEU A 249 4.85 21.87 10.58
N ILE A 250 5.68 21.06 11.23
CA ILE A 250 6.89 20.47 10.61
C ILE A 250 6.50 19.66 9.37
N ARG A 251 5.51 18.74 9.47
CA ARG A 251 5.03 17.94 8.35
C ARG A 251 4.44 18.76 7.20
N ALA A 252 3.89 19.94 7.53
CA ALA A 252 3.42 20.91 6.55
C ALA A 252 4.55 21.77 5.95
N GLY A 253 5.81 21.61 6.40
CA GLY A 253 6.95 22.40 5.96
C GLY A 253 7.01 23.82 6.59
N LYS A 254 6.20 24.10 7.62
CA LYS A 254 6.12 25.38 8.32
C LYS A 254 7.03 25.39 9.55
N ILE A 255 8.34 25.21 9.34
CA ILE A 255 9.32 24.99 10.43
C ILE A 255 9.42 26.18 11.37
N GLU A 256 9.34 27.43 10.84
CA GLU A 256 9.40 28.66 11.66
C GLU A 256 8.20 28.78 12.62
N ASP A 257 7.00 28.40 12.14
CA ASP A 257 5.80 28.43 12.97
C ASP A 257 5.87 27.33 14.04
N ALA A 258 6.42 26.17 13.71
CA ALA A 258 6.68 25.08 14.66
C ALA A 258 7.63 25.52 15.77
N TYR A 259 8.74 26.17 15.39
CA TYR A 259 9.73 26.69 16.35
C TYR A 259 9.11 27.69 17.32
N LYS A 260 8.35 28.69 16.82
CA LYS A 260 7.66 29.66 17.65
C LYS A 260 6.66 29.01 18.61
N THR A 261 5.87 28.04 18.11
CA THR A 261 4.91 27.29 18.91
C THR A 261 5.60 26.51 20.04
N LEU A 262 6.76 25.90 19.76
CA LEU A 262 7.53 25.16 20.77
C LEU A 262 8.17 26.10 21.80
N GLN A 263 8.66 27.27 21.40
CA GLN A 263 9.18 28.28 22.32
C GLN A 263 8.07 28.81 23.27
N GLU A 264 6.89 29.09 22.73
CA GLU A 264 5.72 29.47 23.53
C GLU A 264 5.39 28.35 24.52
N SER A 265 5.29 27.11 24.05
CA SER A 265 5.03 25.96 24.93
C SER A 265 6.09 25.81 26.00
N LEU A 266 7.38 25.98 25.68
CA LEU A 266 8.46 25.85 26.65
C LEU A 266 8.42 26.95 27.73
N SER A 267 7.90 28.15 27.41
CA SER A 267 7.69 29.21 28.40
C SER A 267 6.63 28.84 29.44
N HIS A 268 5.62 28.05 29.06
CA HIS A 268 4.57 27.55 29.95
C HIS A 268 4.97 26.24 30.64
N PHE A 269 5.80 25.42 29.99
CA PHE A 269 6.17 24.06 30.43
C PHE A 269 7.69 23.85 30.37
N PRO A 270 8.52 24.56 31.20
CA PRO A 270 9.97 24.59 31.06
C PRO A 270 10.65 23.22 31.29
N ASP A 271 10.02 22.35 32.06
CA ASP A 271 10.62 21.05 32.50
C ASP A 271 10.28 19.88 31.56
N LYS A 272 9.74 20.15 30.35
CA LYS A 272 9.36 19.08 29.45
C LYS A 272 10.52 18.70 28.50
N PRO A 273 11.12 17.49 28.65
CA PRO A 273 12.22 17.05 27.78
C PRO A 273 11.81 16.93 26.33
N GLU A 274 10.54 16.57 26.05
CA GLU A 274 10.00 16.40 24.71
C GLU A 274 10.06 17.72 23.91
N LEU A 275 9.71 18.85 24.54
CA LEU A 275 9.79 20.19 23.92
C LEU A 275 11.25 20.57 23.64
N ASN A 276 12.13 20.37 24.60
CA ASN A 276 13.56 20.62 24.44
C ASN A 276 14.15 19.75 23.31
N MET A 277 13.73 18.49 23.19
CA MET A 277 14.15 17.62 22.10
C MET A 277 13.78 18.18 20.74
N MET A 278 12.52 18.58 20.55
CA MET A 278 12.02 19.10 19.28
C MET A 278 12.65 20.43 18.91
N ILE A 279 12.88 21.33 19.88
CA ILE A 279 13.60 22.59 19.64
C ILE A 279 15.03 22.30 19.24
N GLY A 280 15.72 21.40 19.93
CA GLY A 280 17.08 20.98 19.60
C GLY A 280 17.19 20.41 18.19
N ASP A 281 16.20 19.61 17.75
CA ASP A 281 16.14 19.05 16.40
C ASP A 281 16.02 20.15 15.33
N ILE A 282 15.13 21.15 15.55
CA ILE A 282 15.00 22.28 14.63
C ILE A 282 16.29 23.12 14.57
N LEU A 283 16.89 23.41 15.72
CA LEU A 283 18.14 24.19 15.79
C LEU A 283 19.32 23.43 15.14
N ALA A 284 19.39 22.14 15.30
CA ALA A 284 20.38 21.31 14.61
C ALA A 284 20.21 21.37 13.09
N GLY A 285 18.98 21.32 12.60
CA GLY A 285 18.66 21.48 11.17
C GLY A 285 18.99 22.90 10.64
N ARG A 286 19.02 23.91 11.50
CA ARG A 286 19.47 25.29 11.18
C ARG A 286 20.98 25.49 11.35
N LEU A 287 21.74 24.43 11.71
CA LEU A 287 23.17 24.49 12.05
C LEU A 287 23.50 25.35 13.28
N GLU A 288 22.53 25.68 14.09
CA GLU A 288 22.69 26.40 15.36
C GLU A 288 23.15 25.42 16.47
N TYR A 289 24.30 24.78 16.25
CA TYR A 289 24.77 23.61 17.01
C TYR A 289 24.92 23.84 18.50
N GLU A 290 25.41 25.01 18.93
CA GLU A 290 25.58 25.31 20.38
C GLU A 290 24.24 25.35 21.10
N GLN A 291 23.26 25.98 20.49
CA GLN A 291 21.92 26.06 21.06
C GLN A 291 21.26 24.66 21.06
N ALA A 292 21.39 23.90 19.96
CA ALA A 292 20.90 22.54 19.87
C ALA A 292 21.49 21.65 20.99
N LEU A 293 22.83 21.69 21.19
CA LEU A 293 23.49 20.96 22.26
C LEU A 293 22.99 21.37 23.65
N SER A 294 22.73 22.64 23.90
CA SER A 294 22.16 23.12 25.16
C SER A 294 20.79 22.49 25.44
N HIS A 295 19.92 22.43 24.41
CA HIS A 295 18.60 21.77 24.54
C HIS A 295 18.74 20.26 24.74
N TYR A 296 19.62 19.56 24.00
CA TYR A 296 19.85 18.13 24.19
C TYR A 296 20.45 17.84 25.56
N GLN A 297 21.30 18.69 26.10
CA GLN A 297 21.83 18.54 27.45
C GLN A 297 20.74 18.61 28.52
N ARG A 298 19.77 19.51 28.38
CA ARG A 298 18.57 19.56 29.25
C ARG A 298 17.77 18.27 29.19
N VAL A 299 17.60 17.71 27.96
CA VAL A 299 16.93 16.41 27.77
C VAL A 299 17.67 15.31 28.50
N ILE A 300 19.00 15.25 28.36
CA ILE A 300 19.86 14.25 29.01
C ILE A 300 19.79 14.35 30.53
N GLN A 301 19.78 15.57 31.08
CA GLN A 301 19.67 15.80 32.52
C GLN A 301 18.29 15.40 33.07
N ALA A 302 17.23 15.69 32.34
CA ALA A 302 15.86 15.35 32.75
C ALA A 302 15.50 13.87 32.55
N LYS A 303 15.99 13.27 31.46
CA LYS A 303 15.75 11.87 31.07
C LYS A 303 17.03 11.24 30.53
N SER A 304 17.91 10.75 31.38
CA SER A 304 19.16 10.11 30.99
C SER A 304 19.00 8.89 30.05
N GLY A 305 17.81 8.29 29.99
CA GLY A 305 17.48 7.14 29.16
C GLY A 305 17.04 7.45 27.73
N LEU A 306 17.17 8.68 27.24
CA LEU A 306 16.77 9.00 25.86
C LEU A 306 17.96 8.89 24.89
N ALA A 307 18.17 7.71 24.30
CA ALA A 307 19.28 7.42 23.39
C ALA A 307 19.40 8.40 22.22
N ARG A 308 18.27 8.94 21.73
CA ARG A 308 18.24 9.91 20.63
C ARG A 308 19.00 11.20 20.95
N ALA A 309 18.90 11.72 22.17
CA ALA A 309 19.59 12.95 22.56
C ALA A 309 21.12 12.76 22.53
N TYR A 310 21.62 11.62 23.03
CA TYR A 310 23.02 11.27 22.94
C TYR A 310 23.48 11.10 21.48
N LEU A 311 22.65 10.43 20.65
CA LEU A 311 22.99 10.19 19.24
C LEU A 311 23.17 11.50 18.46
N LEU A 312 22.23 12.44 18.64
CA LEU A 312 22.25 13.75 17.97
C LEU A 312 23.40 14.64 18.51
N SER A 313 23.64 14.63 19.81
CA SER A 313 24.79 15.33 20.39
C SER A 313 26.11 14.79 19.82
N GLY A 314 26.25 13.46 19.73
CA GLY A 314 27.44 12.82 19.12
C GLY A 314 27.64 13.24 17.68
N ALA A 315 26.56 13.33 16.88
CA ALA A 315 26.65 13.79 15.50
C ALA A 315 27.11 15.24 15.37
N ILE A 316 26.60 16.13 16.22
CA ILE A 316 27.07 17.53 16.25
C ILE A 316 28.56 17.59 16.61
N TYR A 317 29.01 16.83 17.61
CA TYR A 317 30.43 16.76 17.96
C TYR A 317 31.28 16.20 16.81
N GLU A 318 30.77 15.21 16.07
CA GLU A 318 31.47 14.66 14.88
C GLU A 318 31.58 15.72 13.76
N VAL A 319 30.51 16.50 13.46
CA VAL A 319 30.56 17.63 12.51
C VAL A 319 31.63 18.64 12.94
N ARG A 320 31.74 18.92 14.21
CA ARG A 320 32.75 19.83 14.78
C ARG A 320 34.11 19.21 14.92
N GLN A 321 34.35 18.00 14.42
CA GLN A 321 35.58 17.24 14.51
C GLN A 321 36.08 16.97 15.95
N GLN A 322 35.15 17.02 16.93
CA GLN A 322 35.41 16.70 18.35
C GLN A 322 35.18 15.20 18.56
N TYR A 323 36.01 14.37 17.95
CA TYR A 323 35.77 12.92 17.82
C TYR A 323 35.73 12.19 19.18
N ASP A 324 36.52 12.63 20.17
CA ASP A 324 36.49 12.01 21.51
C ASP A 324 35.16 12.22 22.21
N LEU A 325 34.59 13.42 22.11
CA LEU A 325 33.26 13.71 22.64
C LEU A 325 32.16 12.94 21.88
N ALA A 326 32.29 12.84 20.56
CA ALA A 326 31.37 12.05 19.75
C ALA A 326 31.41 10.57 20.13
N GLU A 327 32.62 9.98 20.33
CA GLU A 327 32.81 8.59 20.77
C GLU A 327 32.12 8.35 22.12
N ASP A 328 32.26 9.27 23.09
CA ASP A 328 31.64 9.18 24.42
C ASP A 328 30.11 9.19 24.28
N MET A 329 29.55 10.11 23.50
CA MET A 329 28.10 10.17 23.26
C MET A 329 27.56 8.88 22.62
N TYR A 330 28.25 8.33 21.61
CA TYR A 330 27.80 7.10 20.97
C TYR A 330 27.94 5.87 21.88
N LYS A 331 28.93 5.83 22.77
CA LYS A 331 29.01 4.81 23.82
C LYS A 331 27.82 4.92 24.81
N LYS A 332 27.42 6.14 25.18
CA LYS A 332 26.23 6.37 26.02
C LYS A 332 24.95 5.91 25.34
N VAL A 333 24.80 6.08 24.01
CA VAL A 333 23.68 5.47 23.25
C VAL A 333 23.62 3.97 23.52
N LEU A 334 24.73 3.26 23.42
CA LEU A 334 24.78 1.80 23.60
C LEU A 334 24.64 1.36 25.07
N GLN A 335 24.97 2.22 26.03
CA GLN A 335 24.67 1.97 27.46
C GLN A 335 23.17 2.04 27.74
N VAL A 336 22.47 2.96 27.09
CA VAL A 336 21.01 3.13 27.23
C VAL A 336 20.24 2.10 26.42
N GLU A 337 20.65 1.87 25.17
CA GLU A 337 20.05 0.94 24.22
C GLU A 337 21.12 0.06 23.58
N SER A 338 21.48 -1.03 24.24
CA SER A 338 22.54 -1.94 23.77
C SER A 338 22.26 -2.60 22.41
N THR A 339 21.00 -2.60 21.96
CA THR A 339 20.57 -3.13 20.65
C THR A 339 20.29 -2.03 19.63
N ASN A 340 20.82 -0.83 19.82
CA ASN A 340 20.62 0.27 18.86
C ASN A 340 21.62 0.18 17.69
N PRO A 341 21.19 -0.17 16.46
CA PRO A 341 22.09 -0.36 15.32
C PRO A 341 22.75 0.95 14.85
N LEU A 342 22.10 2.10 15.09
CA LEU A 342 22.69 3.41 14.76
C LEU A 342 23.79 3.77 15.75
N GLY A 343 23.66 3.43 17.03
CA GLY A 343 24.74 3.62 18.02
C GLY A 343 26.02 2.92 17.57
N TYR A 344 25.93 1.65 17.16
CA TYR A 344 27.08 0.91 16.62
C TYR A 344 27.60 1.50 15.30
N HIS A 345 26.71 1.90 14.40
CA HIS A 345 27.08 2.51 13.12
C HIS A 345 27.90 3.80 13.30
N TYR A 346 27.43 4.72 14.16
CA TYR A 346 28.10 5.99 14.40
C TYR A 346 29.39 5.82 15.22
N LEU A 347 29.41 4.90 16.18
CA LEU A 347 30.65 4.54 16.89
C LEU A 347 31.71 4.01 15.91
N ALA A 348 31.31 3.19 14.95
CA ALA A 348 32.24 2.71 13.91
C ALA A 348 32.78 3.85 13.04
N ARG A 349 31.97 4.85 12.69
CA ARG A 349 32.42 6.04 11.94
C ARG A 349 33.57 6.74 12.64
N VAL A 350 33.39 7.03 13.92
CA VAL A 350 34.45 7.69 14.72
C VAL A 350 35.70 6.81 14.81
N ASN A 351 35.54 5.50 15.03
CA ASN A 351 36.64 4.55 15.05
C ASN A 351 37.41 4.48 13.72
N ILE A 352 36.71 4.60 12.58
CA ILE A 352 37.33 4.69 11.25
C ILE A 352 38.21 5.95 11.17
N VAL A 353 37.69 7.12 11.54
CA VAL A 353 38.47 8.38 11.53
C VAL A 353 39.66 8.32 12.47
N ALA A 354 39.52 7.67 13.62
CA ALA A 354 40.57 7.46 14.60
C ALA A 354 41.62 6.38 14.17
N GLY A 355 41.39 5.68 13.06
CA GLY A 355 42.25 4.57 12.62
C GLY A 355 42.07 3.27 13.40
N LYS A 356 41.10 3.17 14.30
CA LYS A 356 40.78 1.99 15.12
C LYS A 356 39.97 0.97 14.30
N LEU A 357 40.58 0.41 13.23
CA LEU A 357 39.87 -0.39 12.20
C LEU A 357 39.26 -1.68 12.73
N GLU A 358 39.88 -2.36 13.71
CA GLU A 358 39.30 -3.58 14.29
C GLU A 358 38.05 -3.27 15.15
N ASP A 359 38.06 -2.14 15.88
CA ASP A 359 36.92 -1.70 16.66
C ASP A 359 35.77 -1.25 15.75
N ALA A 360 36.11 -0.55 14.67
CA ALA A 360 35.16 -0.17 13.63
C ALA A 360 34.48 -1.41 13.00
N LYS A 361 35.30 -2.42 12.61
CA LYS A 361 34.76 -3.68 12.05
C LYS A 361 33.85 -4.39 13.02
N ARG A 362 34.19 -4.47 14.33
CA ARG A 362 33.34 -5.08 15.35
C ARG A 362 31.98 -4.35 15.44
N SER A 363 32.01 -3.03 15.53
CA SER A 363 30.82 -2.21 15.63
C SER A 363 29.95 -2.33 14.38
N LEU A 364 30.54 -2.36 13.17
CA LEU A 364 29.79 -2.52 11.92
C LEU A 364 29.14 -3.90 11.80
N ASN A 365 29.80 -4.95 12.26
CA ASN A 365 29.22 -6.28 12.27
C ASN A 365 28.02 -6.33 13.24
N GLN A 366 28.14 -5.74 14.45
CA GLN A 366 27.02 -5.65 15.39
C GLN A 366 25.83 -4.85 14.81
N ALA A 367 26.12 -3.72 14.13
CA ALA A 367 25.08 -2.95 13.46
C ALA A 367 24.35 -3.78 12.38
N LEU A 368 25.10 -4.58 11.60
CA LEU A 368 24.57 -5.43 10.53
C LEU A 368 23.89 -6.72 11.03
N GLU A 369 24.29 -7.25 12.18
CA GLU A 369 23.58 -8.34 12.87
C GLU A 369 22.19 -7.88 13.33
N LEU A 370 22.14 -6.69 13.95
CA LEU A 370 20.89 -6.07 14.39
C LEU A 370 20.03 -5.61 13.20
N ARG A 371 20.68 -5.16 12.13
CA ARG A 371 20.01 -4.64 10.94
C ARG A 371 20.77 -4.96 9.65
N PRO A 372 20.46 -6.12 9.01
CA PRO A 372 21.17 -6.59 7.81
C PRO A 372 21.09 -5.65 6.60
N ASN A 373 20.02 -4.84 6.52
CA ASN A 373 19.75 -3.93 5.40
C ASN A 373 20.34 -2.52 5.60
N LEU A 374 21.16 -2.28 6.61
CA LEU A 374 21.83 -0.99 6.82
C LEU A 374 22.95 -0.81 5.78
N LEU A 375 22.57 -0.35 4.56
CA LEU A 375 23.47 -0.31 3.39
C LEU A 375 24.76 0.46 3.65
N LYS A 376 24.67 1.62 4.33
CA LYS A 376 25.85 2.43 4.66
C LYS A 376 26.78 1.75 5.66
N ALA A 377 26.26 1.00 6.62
CA ALA A 377 27.12 0.20 7.52
C ALA A 377 27.86 -0.88 6.74
N ARG A 378 27.20 -1.51 5.76
CA ARG A 378 27.84 -2.50 4.88
C ARG A 378 28.89 -1.88 3.96
N GLU A 379 28.65 -0.68 3.44
CA GLU A 379 29.63 0.08 2.65
C GLU A 379 30.87 0.40 3.49
N PHE A 380 30.66 0.87 4.71
CA PHE A 380 31.78 1.17 5.63
C PHE A 380 32.53 -0.10 6.05
N LEU A 381 31.83 -1.22 6.25
CA LEU A 381 32.48 -2.51 6.49
C LEU A 381 33.34 -2.94 5.32
N ALA A 382 32.83 -2.80 4.07
CA ALA A 382 33.60 -3.12 2.88
C ALA A 382 34.85 -2.24 2.76
N TRP A 383 34.70 -0.95 3.01
CA TRP A 383 35.83 -0.02 3.01
C TRP A 383 36.86 -0.35 4.12
N THR A 384 36.40 -0.59 5.35
CA THR A 384 37.21 -0.95 6.50
C THR A 384 38.04 -2.23 6.23
N LEU A 385 37.41 -3.25 5.63
CA LEU A 385 38.10 -4.49 5.22
C LEU A 385 39.13 -4.24 4.16
N GLY A 386 38.87 -3.36 3.19
CA GLY A 386 39.85 -2.94 2.19
C GLY A 386 41.05 -2.23 2.81
N ALA A 387 40.81 -1.31 3.75
CA ALA A 387 41.85 -0.60 4.50
C ALA A 387 42.69 -1.52 5.40
N GLN A 388 42.10 -2.64 5.89
CA GLN A 388 42.81 -3.69 6.62
C GLN A 388 43.63 -4.64 5.71
N GLY A 389 43.66 -4.45 4.39
CA GLY A 389 44.31 -5.35 3.45
C GLY A 389 43.59 -6.65 3.18
N LYS A 390 42.26 -6.69 3.37
CA LYS A 390 41.39 -7.85 3.15
C LYS A 390 40.47 -7.65 1.92
N PRO A 391 41.03 -7.52 0.70
CA PRO A 391 40.29 -7.11 -0.48
C PRO A 391 39.19 -8.13 -0.89
N ASP A 392 39.38 -9.41 -0.65
CA ASP A 392 38.42 -10.43 -1.02
C ASP A 392 37.17 -10.40 -0.12
N GLU A 393 37.35 -10.11 1.18
CA GLU A 393 36.23 -9.90 2.10
C GLU A 393 35.49 -8.59 1.75
N ALA A 394 36.22 -7.53 1.42
CA ALA A 394 35.64 -6.27 0.96
C ALA A 394 34.81 -6.46 -0.31
N LYS A 395 35.33 -7.17 -1.32
CA LYS A 395 34.59 -7.50 -2.56
C LYS A 395 33.29 -8.29 -2.30
N LYS A 396 33.28 -9.19 -1.30
CA LYS A 396 32.05 -9.90 -0.91
C LYS A 396 30.97 -8.92 -0.43
N GLN A 397 31.33 -7.93 0.40
CA GLN A 397 30.37 -6.93 0.88
C GLN A 397 29.89 -6.02 -0.25
N TYR A 398 30.75 -5.55 -1.13
CA TYR A 398 30.37 -4.76 -2.30
C TYR A 398 29.45 -5.53 -3.27
N LYS A 399 29.66 -6.82 -3.48
CA LYS A 399 28.76 -7.66 -4.28
C LYS A 399 27.35 -7.75 -3.68
N ILE A 400 27.23 -7.78 -2.35
CA ILE A 400 25.93 -7.75 -1.69
C ILE A 400 25.24 -6.40 -1.93
N LEU A 401 25.97 -5.30 -1.82
CA LEU A 401 25.44 -3.96 -2.11
C LEU A 401 24.96 -3.82 -3.56
N LEU A 402 25.73 -4.32 -4.53
CA LEU A 402 25.35 -4.27 -5.95
C LEU A 402 24.16 -5.19 -6.31
N LYS A 403 23.86 -6.21 -5.50
CA LYS A 403 22.62 -6.96 -5.66
C LYS A 403 21.38 -6.15 -5.26
N LEU A 404 21.54 -5.23 -4.30
CA LEU A 404 20.48 -4.37 -3.79
C LEU A 404 20.33 -3.08 -4.60
N ASP A 405 21.45 -2.56 -5.11
CA ASP A 405 21.52 -1.38 -5.98
C ASP A 405 22.53 -1.62 -7.13
N PRO A 406 22.08 -2.26 -8.23
CA PRO A 406 22.94 -2.64 -9.35
C PRO A 406 23.56 -1.47 -10.11
N LEU A 407 22.94 -0.29 -10.04
CA LEU A 407 23.36 0.91 -10.80
C LEU A 407 24.25 1.85 -9.98
N ASN A 408 24.69 1.47 -8.80
CA ASN A 408 25.54 2.29 -7.94
C ASN A 408 26.95 2.46 -8.51
N GLU A 409 27.14 3.53 -9.27
CA GLU A 409 28.43 3.83 -9.93
C GLU A 409 29.60 3.94 -8.94
N SER A 410 29.38 4.51 -7.75
CA SER A 410 30.43 4.68 -6.73
C SER A 410 30.97 3.31 -6.28
N ILE A 411 30.07 2.35 -6.04
CA ILE A 411 30.45 0.98 -5.65
C ILE A 411 31.16 0.27 -6.81
N HIS A 412 30.69 0.44 -8.06
CA HIS A 412 31.35 -0.11 -9.24
C HIS A 412 32.77 0.45 -9.40
N LYS A 413 32.97 1.77 -9.28
CA LYS A 413 34.29 2.42 -9.33
C LYS A 413 35.25 1.88 -8.27
N ARG A 414 34.78 1.74 -7.02
CA ARG A 414 35.58 1.19 -5.91
C ARG A 414 35.96 -0.27 -6.13
N MET A 415 35.02 -1.07 -6.61
CA MET A 415 35.27 -2.49 -6.91
C MET A 415 36.27 -2.69 -8.07
N THR A 416 36.23 -1.78 -9.07
CA THR A 416 37.17 -1.79 -10.20
C THR A 416 38.56 -1.33 -9.77
N ALA A 417 38.65 -0.30 -8.94
CA ALA A 417 39.94 0.16 -8.38
C ALA A 417 40.63 -0.93 -7.56
N MET A 418 39.87 -1.81 -6.89
CA MET A 418 40.43 -2.97 -6.16
C MET A 418 40.99 -4.07 -7.05
N LYS A 419 40.68 -4.12 -8.37
CA LYS A 419 41.21 -5.10 -9.31
C LYS A 419 42.63 -4.73 -9.79
N GLY A 420 42.98 -3.45 -9.72
CA GLY A 420 44.25 -2.91 -10.30
C GLY A 420 45.38 -2.64 -9.30
N SER A 421 45.11 -2.69 -8.00
CA SER A 421 46.14 -2.42 -6.99
C SER A 421 46.03 -3.42 -5.85
N THR A 422 47.15 -4.08 -5.53
CA THR A 422 47.43 -4.48 -4.16
C THR A 422 47.54 -3.17 -3.37
N LEU A 423 46.39 -2.64 -2.92
CA LEU A 423 46.34 -1.52 -2.00
C LEU A 423 46.95 -1.98 -0.65
N ARG A 424 48.31 -2.09 -0.61
CA ARG A 424 49.01 -1.77 0.60
C ARG A 424 48.80 -0.26 0.78
N MET A 425 47.73 0.12 1.48
CA MET A 425 47.65 1.46 2.07
C MET A 425 48.78 1.56 3.09
N GLY A 426 49.96 1.86 2.59
CA GLY A 426 51.09 2.28 3.41
C GLY A 426 50.70 3.59 4.06
N VAL A 427 50.73 3.57 5.33
CA VAL A 427 50.51 4.50 6.40
C VAL A 427 50.95 5.95 6.10
N ASP A 428 50.35 6.59 5.07
CA ASP A 428 50.25 8.04 5.05
C ASP A 428 48.93 8.40 5.76
N SER A 429 49.06 8.76 7.03
CA SER A 429 47.97 9.05 7.91
C SER A 429 47.07 10.19 7.40
N SER A 430 47.62 11.10 6.60
CA SER A 430 46.88 12.22 6.00
C SER A 430 45.99 11.76 4.86
N LYS A 431 46.53 10.96 3.94
CA LYS A 431 45.77 10.39 2.82
C LYS A 431 44.69 9.43 3.30
N TYR A 432 45.01 8.58 4.29
CA TYR A 432 44.03 7.70 4.93
C TYR A 432 42.83 8.49 5.50
N ARG A 433 43.08 9.58 6.24
CA ARG A 433 42.06 10.42 6.83
C ARG A 433 41.21 11.14 5.76
N ALA A 434 41.83 11.57 4.66
CA ALA A 434 41.15 12.19 3.54
C ALA A 434 40.19 11.18 2.87
N ASP A 435 40.69 9.98 2.53
CA ASP A 435 39.90 8.90 1.93
C ASP A 435 38.76 8.45 2.87
N ALA A 436 39.04 8.35 4.19
CA ALA A 436 38.04 8.02 5.19
C ALA A 436 36.93 9.08 5.25
N LYS A 437 37.27 10.37 5.27
CA LYS A 437 36.31 11.48 5.26
C LYS A 437 35.46 11.49 4.00
N GLU A 438 36.05 11.23 2.84
CA GLU A 438 35.31 11.13 1.57
C GLU A 438 34.28 9.99 1.61
N VAL A 439 34.66 8.80 2.10
CA VAL A 439 33.74 7.63 2.19
C VAL A 439 32.63 7.84 3.20
N LEU A 440 32.98 8.40 4.35
CA LEU A 440 32.01 8.57 5.44
C LEU A 440 31.01 9.69 5.14
N GLY A 441 31.42 10.75 4.43
CA GLY A 441 30.60 11.94 4.23
C GLY A 441 30.24 12.64 5.53
N ALA A 442 29.36 13.62 5.46
CA ALA A 442 28.82 14.29 6.65
C ALA A 442 28.01 13.32 7.54
N PRO A 443 28.09 13.47 8.86
CA PRO A 443 27.32 12.65 9.81
C PRO A 443 25.88 13.14 9.91
N ASP A 444 25.15 13.12 8.80
CA ASP A 444 23.77 13.57 8.77
C ASP A 444 22.86 12.57 9.46
N VAL A 445 22.60 12.80 10.74
CA VAL A 445 21.82 11.88 11.58
C VAL A 445 20.35 11.88 11.17
N HIS A 446 19.79 13.02 10.80
CA HIS A 446 18.39 13.11 10.38
C HIS A 446 18.15 12.31 9.10
N ILE A 447 19.06 12.36 8.11
CA ILE A 447 18.97 11.50 6.93
C ILE A 447 19.01 10.02 7.33
N LYS A 448 19.93 9.65 8.23
CA LYS A 448 20.09 8.23 8.65
C LYS A 448 18.88 7.73 9.44
N ILE A 449 18.39 8.50 10.41
CA ILE A 449 17.21 8.15 11.19
C ILE A 449 15.97 8.11 10.28
N GLY A 450 15.80 9.11 9.44
CA GLY A 450 14.72 9.16 8.45
C GLY A 450 14.74 7.97 7.49
N ALA A 451 15.90 7.59 6.98
CA ALA A 451 16.08 6.41 6.13
C ALA A 451 15.71 5.11 6.87
N VAL A 452 16.10 4.99 8.15
CA VAL A 452 15.72 3.85 8.99
C VAL A 452 14.21 3.75 9.16
N TYR A 453 13.54 4.87 9.45
CA TYR A 453 12.08 4.87 9.55
C TYR A 453 11.40 4.57 8.20
N TYR A 454 11.94 5.09 7.09
CA TYR A 454 11.45 4.80 5.75
C TYR A 454 11.52 3.30 5.43
N GLU A 455 12.66 2.64 5.69
CA GLU A 455 12.85 1.20 5.50
C GLU A 455 11.92 0.35 6.38
N GLN A 456 11.54 0.87 7.57
CA GLN A 456 10.58 0.21 8.47
C GLN A 456 9.12 0.43 8.07
N GLY A 457 8.85 1.24 7.04
CA GLY A 457 7.49 1.62 6.66
C GLY A 457 6.84 2.64 7.61
N ILE A 458 7.62 3.28 8.50
CA ILE A 458 7.13 4.30 9.44
C ILE A 458 7.27 5.68 8.78
N TYR A 459 6.53 5.88 7.71
CA TYR A 459 6.72 7.01 6.79
C TYR A 459 6.49 8.39 7.41
N LEU A 460 5.57 8.53 8.38
CA LEU A 460 5.37 9.81 9.06
C LEU A 460 6.58 10.23 9.89
N LYS A 461 7.23 9.29 10.59
CA LYS A 461 8.47 9.60 11.31
C LYS A 461 9.64 9.87 10.37
N ALA A 462 9.68 9.18 9.23
CA ALA A 462 10.67 9.48 8.19
C ALA A 462 10.49 10.92 7.66
N LEU A 463 9.23 11.33 7.43
CA LEU A 463 8.89 12.69 7.01
C LEU A 463 9.34 13.72 8.05
N ASP A 464 9.08 13.46 9.34
CA ASP A 464 9.47 14.37 10.44
C ASP A 464 11.00 14.62 10.42
N GLU A 465 11.79 13.58 10.20
CA GLU A 465 13.26 13.71 10.11
C GLU A 465 13.72 14.46 8.85
N PHE A 466 13.16 14.13 7.69
CA PHE A 466 13.56 14.76 6.43
C PHE A 466 13.13 16.22 6.33
N GLN A 467 12.03 16.63 6.96
CA GLN A 467 11.59 18.02 7.00
C GLN A 467 12.49 18.93 7.84
N LEU A 468 13.22 18.38 8.81
CA LEU A 468 14.20 19.13 9.61
C LEU A 468 15.45 19.52 8.82
N LEU A 469 15.67 18.89 7.67
CA LEU A 469 16.84 19.15 6.82
C LEU A 469 16.58 20.41 5.95
N GLN A 470 17.02 21.55 6.41
CA GLN A 470 16.85 22.82 5.68
C GLN A 470 18.01 23.15 4.72
N GLU A 471 19.05 22.32 4.66
CA GLU A 471 20.30 22.68 4.05
C GLU A 471 20.54 22.33 2.59
N LYS A 472 21.46 23.13 2.00
CA LYS A 472 21.69 23.23 0.56
C LYS A 472 22.50 22.09 -0.06
N GLU A 473 23.33 21.39 0.70
CA GLU A 473 24.32 20.43 0.15
C GLU A 473 23.71 19.09 -0.31
N HIS A 474 22.60 18.64 0.29
CA HIS A 474 21.89 17.41 -0.10
C HIS A 474 20.48 17.65 -0.62
N LYS A 475 20.23 18.85 -1.17
CA LYS A 475 18.88 19.29 -1.54
C LYS A 475 18.21 18.36 -2.55
N LYS A 476 18.97 17.79 -3.48
CA LYS A 476 18.42 16.89 -4.52
C LYS A 476 17.95 15.56 -3.93
N GLU A 477 18.81 14.92 -3.14
CA GLU A 477 18.54 13.63 -2.51
C GLU A 477 17.37 13.73 -1.55
N ILE A 478 17.31 14.81 -0.76
CA ILE A 478 16.24 15.07 0.19
C ILE A 478 14.91 15.28 -0.55
N LEU A 479 14.87 16.14 -1.56
CA LEU A 479 13.66 16.40 -2.35
C LEU A 479 13.13 15.13 -3.02
N MET A 480 14.03 14.25 -3.52
CA MET A 480 13.64 12.97 -4.11
C MET A 480 13.03 12.03 -3.07
N VAL A 481 13.63 11.93 -1.88
CA VAL A 481 13.11 11.08 -0.81
C VAL A 481 11.79 11.63 -0.27
N LEU A 482 11.68 12.95 -0.07
CA LEU A 482 10.43 13.60 0.33
C LEU A 482 9.31 13.34 -0.69
N ALA A 483 9.60 13.47 -1.99
CA ALA A 483 8.62 13.17 -3.02
C ALA A 483 8.10 11.73 -2.92
N ARG A 484 8.99 10.75 -2.69
CA ARG A 484 8.60 9.35 -2.48
C ARG A 484 7.80 9.13 -1.22
N VAL A 485 8.18 9.76 -0.11
CA VAL A 485 7.44 9.67 1.16
C VAL A 485 6.04 10.26 0.99
N TYR A 486 5.92 11.43 0.36
CA TYR A 486 4.62 12.04 0.09
C TYR A 486 3.75 11.19 -0.84
N GLU A 487 4.33 10.57 -1.87
CA GLU A 487 3.63 9.63 -2.75
C GLU A 487 3.05 8.44 -1.97
N ILE A 488 3.86 7.80 -1.12
CA ILE A 488 3.43 6.67 -0.28
C ILE A 488 2.33 7.07 0.70
N LEU A 489 2.41 8.29 1.24
CA LEU A 489 1.40 8.86 2.13
C LEU A 489 0.14 9.35 1.38
N GLY A 490 0.07 9.19 0.04
CA GLY A 490 -1.07 9.64 -0.78
C GLY A 490 -1.14 11.17 -0.99
N ARG A 491 -0.11 11.91 -0.56
CA ARG A 491 0.00 13.38 -0.72
C ARG A 491 0.61 13.73 -2.07
N VAL A 492 -0.07 13.32 -3.15
CA VAL A 492 0.46 13.42 -4.52
C VAL A 492 0.78 14.86 -4.91
N ASP A 493 -0.01 15.84 -4.46
CA ASP A 493 0.25 17.26 -4.71
C ASP A 493 1.58 17.74 -4.14
N ARG A 494 1.93 17.28 -2.92
CA ARG A 494 3.23 17.60 -2.31
C ARG A 494 4.38 16.90 -3.04
N ALA A 495 4.21 15.64 -3.43
CA ALA A 495 5.20 14.94 -4.25
C ALA A 495 5.47 15.68 -5.57
N ILE A 496 4.43 16.20 -6.22
CA ILE A 496 4.54 17.02 -7.43
C ILE A 496 5.35 18.30 -7.16
N GLN A 497 5.13 18.98 -6.04
CA GLN A 497 5.89 20.18 -5.66
C GLN A 497 7.38 19.89 -5.50
N GLU A 498 7.75 18.79 -4.82
CA GLU A 498 9.14 18.40 -4.62
C GLU A 498 9.83 18.03 -5.94
N ILE A 499 9.16 17.27 -6.83
CA ILE A 499 9.70 16.94 -8.16
C ILE A 499 9.84 18.17 -9.05
N ASN A 500 8.88 19.11 -9.00
CA ASN A 500 9.01 20.40 -9.71
C ASN A 500 10.21 21.21 -9.20
N SER A 501 10.49 21.16 -7.89
CA SER A 501 11.68 21.79 -7.33
C SER A 501 12.98 21.14 -7.81
N LEU A 502 12.97 19.81 -7.97
CA LEU A 502 14.09 19.07 -8.59
C LEU A 502 14.27 19.42 -10.08
N LEU A 503 13.19 19.54 -10.84
CA LEU A 503 13.25 19.92 -12.25
C LEU A 503 13.77 21.33 -12.47
N LYS A 504 13.59 22.28 -11.51
CA LYS A 504 14.26 23.59 -11.55
C LYS A 504 15.78 23.47 -11.43
N ILE A 505 16.28 22.45 -10.74
CA ILE A 505 17.71 22.18 -10.59
C ILE A 505 18.25 21.39 -11.80
N GLU A 506 17.47 20.45 -12.31
CA GLU A 506 17.79 19.56 -13.44
C GLU A 506 16.73 19.61 -14.55
N PRO A 507 16.64 20.71 -15.34
CA PRO A 507 15.52 20.92 -16.28
C PRO A 507 15.43 19.92 -17.43
N ARG A 508 16.52 19.18 -17.71
CA ARG A 508 16.57 18.17 -18.79
C ARG A 508 16.58 16.73 -18.30
N SER A 509 16.21 16.51 -17.04
CA SER A 509 16.17 15.15 -16.48
C SER A 509 14.93 14.39 -16.97
N VAL A 510 15.09 13.54 -17.97
CA VAL A 510 14.03 12.64 -18.49
C VAL A 510 13.43 11.80 -17.37
N HIS A 511 14.26 11.30 -16.44
CA HIS A 511 13.79 10.52 -15.30
C HIS A 511 12.81 11.30 -14.41
N LEU A 512 13.11 12.55 -14.10
CA LEU A 512 12.22 13.41 -13.30
C LEU A 512 10.93 13.76 -14.04
N MET A 513 11.01 13.99 -15.36
CA MET A 513 9.81 14.24 -16.19
C MET A 513 8.88 13.02 -16.20
N ILE A 514 9.42 11.81 -16.34
CA ILE A 514 8.64 10.57 -16.27
C ILE A 514 8.00 10.40 -14.88
N TYR A 515 8.78 10.67 -13.83
CA TYR A 515 8.27 10.57 -12.47
C TYR A 515 7.12 11.58 -12.24
N LEU A 516 7.30 12.82 -12.68
CA LEU A 516 6.26 13.84 -12.59
C LEU A 516 5.02 13.49 -13.40
N ALA A 517 5.20 12.94 -14.60
CA ALA A 517 4.10 12.45 -15.45
C ALA A 517 3.29 11.36 -14.73
N ARG A 518 3.97 10.40 -14.09
CA ARG A 518 3.31 9.37 -13.29
C ARG A 518 2.52 9.94 -12.12
N LEU A 519 3.08 10.91 -11.39
CA LEU A 519 2.38 11.60 -10.31
C LEU A 519 1.14 12.35 -10.80
N HIS A 520 1.22 13.02 -11.96
CA HIS A 520 0.04 13.67 -12.55
C HIS A 520 -1.03 12.67 -13.01
N SER A 521 -0.63 11.50 -13.50
CA SER A 521 -1.58 10.41 -13.81
C SER A 521 -2.31 9.94 -12.54
N MET A 522 -1.59 9.74 -11.43
CA MET A 522 -2.18 9.39 -10.14
C MET A 522 -3.11 10.48 -9.60
N ASN A 523 -2.78 11.74 -9.87
CA ASN A 523 -3.57 12.92 -9.44
C ASN A 523 -4.71 13.27 -10.40
N LYS A 524 -5.11 12.36 -11.28
CA LYS A 524 -6.21 12.53 -12.25
C LYS A 524 -6.02 13.73 -13.22
N HIS A 525 -4.78 14.05 -13.55
CA HIS A 525 -4.42 15.07 -14.54
C HIS A 525 -3.75 14.43 -15.77
N PRO A 526 -4.46 13.61 -16.57
CA PRO A 526 -3.88 12.80 -17.62
C PRO A 526 -3.35 13.65 -18.80
N GLU A 527 -3.89 14.85 -19.04
CA GLU A 527 -3.39 15.76 -20.07
C GLU A 527 -1.94 16.22 -19.78
N LYS A 528 -1.66 16.58 -18.50
CA LYS A 528 -0.30 16.95 -18.08
C LYS A 528 0.67 15.78 -18.17
N THR A 529 0.18 14.56 -17.99
CA THR A 529 0.98 13.34 -18.22
C THR A 529 1.46 13.28 -19.66
N VAL A 530 0.58 13.52 -20.62
CA VAL A 530 0.93 13.54 -22.05
C VAL A 530 1.97 14.63 -22.35
N GLU A 531 1.73 15.86 -21.89
CA GLU A 531 2.63 17.01 -22.10
C GLU A 531 4.05 16.71 -21.60
N LEU A 532 4.18 16.20 -20.38
CA LEU A 532 5.48 15.91 -19.76
C LEU A 532 6.25 14.79 -20.49
N ILE A 533 5.54 13.77 -20.96
CA ILE A 533 6.19 12.71 -21.75
C ILE A 533 6.62 13.25 -23.12
N GLU A 534 5.86 14.14 -23.74
CA GLU A 534 6.27 14.80 -24.97
C GLU A 534 7.49 15.71 -24.78
N GLU A 535 7.58 16.39 -23.63
CA GLU A 535 8.78 17.15 -23.28
C GLU A 535 9.99 16.21 -23.06
N ALA A 536 9.80 15.09 -22.39
CA ALA A 536 10.85 14.08 -22.22
C ALA A 536 11.34 13.53 -23.58
N ILE A 537 10.44 13.29 -24.54
CA ILE A 537 10.78 12.86 -25.90
C ILE A 537 11.61 13.92 -26.65
N LYS A 538 11.36 15.22 -26.44
CA LYS A 538 12.20 16.28 -27.03
C LYS A 538 13.64 16.22 -26.55
N VAL A 539 13.87 15.74 -25.34
CA VAL A 539 15.22 15.59 -24.73
C VAL A 539 15.88 14.31 -25.22
N ASP A 540 15.14 13.20 -25.30
CA ASP A 540 15.63 11.88 -25.73
C ASP A 540 14.69 11.29 -26.80
N GLN A 541 14.96 11.62 -28.06
CA GLN A 541 14.13 11.26 -29.21
C GLN A 541 14.28 9.79 -29.63
N ASN A 542 15.30 9.10 -29.16
CA ASN A 542 15.58 7.72 -29.57
C ASN A 542 15.30 6.72 -28.44
N ASN A 543 14.32 6.99 -27.61
CA ASN A 543 13.93 6.17 -26.46
C ASN A 543 12.57 5.54 -26.70
N ASP A 544 12.56 4.25 -27.02
CA ASP A 544 11.36 3.46 -27.29
C ASP A 544 10.37 3.47 -26.10
N THR A 545 10.90 3.46 -24.87
CA THR A 545 10.06 3.43 -23.65
C THR A 545 9.31 4.73 -23.42
N LEU A 546 9.82 5.87 -23.90
CA LEU A 546 9.10 7.15 -23.84
C LEU A 546 7.91 7.16 -24.80
N TYR A 547 8.10 6.66 -26.03
CA TYR A 547 7.00 6.56 -26.99
C TYR A 547 5.95 5.54 -26.53
N HIS A 548 6.35 4.43 -25.94
CA HIS A 548 5.44 3.48 -25.32
C HIS A 548 4.65 4.14 -24.17
N SER A 549 5.32 4.89 -23.28
CA SER A 549 4.66 5.64 -22.21
C SER A 549 3.69 6.70 -22.73
N LEU A 550 4.04 7.36 -23.87
CA LEU A 550 3.16 8.30 -24.55
C LEU A 550 1.90 7.61 -25.06
N ALA A 551 2.05 6.43 -25.65
CA ALA A 551 0.90 5.65 -26.14
C ALA A 551 -0.07 5.33 -25.00
N ILE A 552 0.44 4.85 -23.85
CA ILE A 552 -0.37 4.57 -22.65
C ILE A 552 -1.06 5.85 -22.14
N ALA A 553 -0.34 6.95 -22.05
CA ALA A 553 -0.91 8.23 -21.60
C ALA A 553 -2.02 8.72 -22.55
N CYS A 554 -1.83 8.58 -23.86
CA CYS A 554 -2.82 8.95 -24.88
C CYS A 554 -4.10 8.09 -24.81
N ILE A 555 -4.01 6.83 -24.39
CA ILE A 555 -5.18 5.98 -24.12
C ILE A 555 -6.01 6.60 -22.99
N GLY A 556 -5.35 7.04 -21.91
CA GLY A 556 -6.01 7.65 -20.75
C GLY A 556 -6.78 8.96 -21.07
N VAL A 557 -6.39 9.66 -22.12
CA VAL A 557 -7.07 10.88 -22.62
C VAL A 557 -7.91 10.64 -23.88
N ASN A 558 -8.17 9.37 -24.21
CA ASN A 558 -8.97 8.93 -25.37
C ASN A 558 -8.46 9.47 -26.73
N ARG A 559 -7.14 9.65 -26.86
CA ARG A 559 -6.47 10.07 -28.13
C ARG A 559 -5.93 8.85 -28.87
N LEU A 560 -6.82 8.01 -29.38
CA LEU A 560 -6.48 6.70 -29.95
C LEU A 560 -5.48 6.76 -31.11
N ASP A 561 -5.67 7.67 -32.05
CA ASP A 561 -4.76 7.81 -33.22
C ASP A 561 -3.34 8.19 -32.77
N LYS A 562 -3.23 9.10 -31.81
CA LYS A 562 -1.94 9.50 -31.25
C LYS A 562 -1.26 8.36 -30.48
N ALA A 563 -2.04 7.51 -29.79
CA ALA A 563 -1.53 6.32 -29.13
C ALA A 563 -0.96 5.32 -30.14
N ILE A 564 -1.65 5.10 -31.28
CA ILE A 564 -1.18 4.23 -32.35
C ILE A 564 0.12 4.75 -32.95
N ASP A 565 0.18 6.07 -33.30
CA ASP A 565 1.39 6.70 -33.84
C ASP A 565 2.58 6.57 -32.89
N ALA A 566 2.36 6.83 -31.60
CA ALA A 566 3.38 6.69 -30.59
C ALA A 566 3.89 5.24 -30.48
N MET A 567 2.98 4.25 -30.46
CA MET A 567 3.37 2.83 -30.41
C MET A 567 4.14 2.39 -31.65
N GLN A 568 3.76 2.90 -32.84
CA GLN A 568 4.51 2.65 -34.10
C GLN A 568 5.92 3.23 -34.03
N LYS A 569 6.08 4.41 -33.43
CA LYS A 569 7.42 5.01 -33.20
C LYS A 569 8.26 4.20 -32.22
N ALA A 570 7.66 3.69 -31.16
CA ALA A 570 8.35 2.78 -30.23
C ALA A 570 8.86 1.53 -30.97
N ILE A 571 8.03 0.92 -31.82
CA ILE A 571 8.39 -0.23 -32.65
C ILE A 571 9.47 0.13 -33.69
N ALA A 572 9.45 1.33 -34.23
CA ALA A 572 10.47 1.74 -35.22
C ALA A 572 11.88 1.83 -34.58
N ILE A 573 11.95 2.17 -33.31
CA ILE A 573 13.19 2.23 -32.53
C ILE A 573 13.62 0.81 -32.07
N ASP A 574 12.74 0.06 -31.46
CA ASP A 574 12.99 -1.33 -31.02
C ASP A 574 12.02 -2.30 -31.75
N LYS A 575 12.51 -2.88 -32.84
CA LYS A 575 11.74 -3.79 -33.70
C LYS A 575 11.62 -5.21 -33.16
N ASP A 576 12.40 -5.54 -32.14
CA ASP A 576 12.50 -6.91 -31.64
C ASP A 576 11.70 -7.12 -30.33
N LYS A 577 11.03 -6.08 -29.85
CA LYS A 577 10.22 -6.11 -28.64
C LYS A 577 8.80 -6.60 -28.93
N ASP A 578 8.56 -7.88 -28.71
CA ASP A 578 7.30 -8.58 -28.98
C ASP A 578 6.08 -7.96 -28.29
N SER A 579 6.27 -7.42 -27.07
CA SER A 579 5.20 -6.77 -26.29
C SER A 579 4.60 -5.55 -27.00
N TYR A 580 5.40 -4.75 -27.71
CA TYR A 580 4.90 -3.57 -28.41
C TYR A 580 3.94 -3.93 -29.55
N TYR A 581 4.23 -4.99 -30.30
CA TYR A 581 3.31 -5.49 -31.33
C TYR A 581 2.02 -6.04 -30.71
N PHE A 582 2.14 -6.70 -29.56
CA PHE A 582 0.97 -7.21 -28.84
C PHE A 582 0.08 -6.07 -28.32
N GLU A 583 0.66 -4.99 -27.82
CA GLU A 583 -0.08 -3.82 -27.34
C GLU A 583 -0.66 -2.98 -28.48
N LEU A 584 0.11 -2.76 -29.56
CA LEU A 584 -0.40 -2.08 -30.76
C LEU A 584 -1.64 -2.77 -31.32
N ARG A 585 -1.69 -4.11 -31.25
CA ARG A 585 -2.87 -4.88 -31.63
C ARG A 585 -4.14 -4.39 -30.92
N ALA A 586 -4.08 -4.16 -29.60
CA ALA A 586 -5.25 -3.74 -28.83
C ALA A 586 -5.77 -2.35 -29.27
N LEU A 587 -4.86 -1.46 -29.63
CA LEU A 587 -5.21 -0.13 -30.16
C LEU A 587 -5.87 -0.21 -31.53
N LEU A 588 -5.33 -1.04 -32.42
CA LEU A 588 -5.87 -1.26 -33.75
C LEU A 588 -7.25 -1.92 -33.73
N GLU A 589 -7.47 -2.85 -32.80
CA GLU A 589 -8.76 -3.48 -32.55
C GLU A 589 -9.82 -2.45 -32.10
N ARG A 590 -9.49 -1.60 -31.12
CA ARG A 590 -10.36 -0.49 -30.70
C ARG A 590 -10.68 0.48 -31.87
N LYS A 591 -9.77 0.62 -32.81
CA LYS A 591 -9.98 1.42 -34.02
C LYS A 591 -10.79 0.68 -35.13
N GLY A 592 -11.03 -0.62 -34.98
CA GLY A 592 -11.71 -1.47 -35.95
C GLY A 592 -10.78 -1.99 -37.07
N GLU A 593 -9.47 -1.80 -36.94
CA GLU A 593 -8.46 -2.23 -37.95
C GLU A 593 -8.00 -3.69 -37.67
N PHE A 594 -8.94 -4.65 -37.74
CA PHE A 594 -8.73 -6.05 -37.29
C PHE A 594 -7.64 -6.79 -38.09
N GLU A 595 -7.50 -6.54 -39.40
CA GLU A 595 -6.47 -7.21 -40.20
C GLU A 595 -5.06 -6.77 -39.78
N LEU A 596 -4.88 -5.49 -39.48
CA LEU A 596 -3.61 -4.98 -38.94
C LEU A 596 -3.34 -5.50 -37.54
N ALA A 597 -4.37 -5.63 -36.71
CA ALA A 597 -4.25 -6.25 -35.38
C ALA A 597 -3.73 -7.70 -35.48
N ILE A 598 -4.33 -8.51 -36.36
CA ILE A 598 -3.89 -9.89 -36.61
C ILE A 598 -2.43 -9.94 -37.11
N LYS A 599 -2.03 -9.03 -38.00
CA LYS A 599 -0.65 -8.94 -38.50
C LYS A 599 0.33 -8.69 -37.34
N ASN A 600 -0.01 -7.77 -36.46
CA ASN A 600 0.85 -7.43 -35.31
C ASN A 600 0.93 -8.58 -34.30
N ILE A 601 -0.17 -9.30 -34.00
CA ILE A 601 -0.13 -10.48 -33.17
C ILE A 601 0.80 -11.57 -33.72
N LYS A 602 0.68 -11.84 -35.04
CA LYS A 602 1.54 -12.82 -35.68
C LYS A 602 3.01 -12.41 -35.54
N ARG A 603 3.32 -11.12 -35.71
CA ARG A 603 4.68 -10.62 -35.52
C ARG A 603 5.15 -10.76 -34.07
N SER A 604 4.29 -10.50 -33.08
CA SER A 604 4.60 -10.74 -31.66
C SER A 604 4.94 -12.23 -31.41
N ILE A 605 4.17 -13.16 -31.98
CA ILE A 605 4.43 -14.61 -31.84
C ILE A 605 5.71 -15.03 -32.57
N GLU A 606 6.03 -14.45 -33.73
CA GLU A 606 7.29 -14.72 -34.42
C GLU A 606 8.51 -14.32 -33.58
N LEU A 607 8.45 -13.15 -32.92
CA LEU A 607 9.51 -12.67 -32.05
C LEU A 607 9.59 -13.47 -30.75
N ASN A 608 8.44 -13.82 -30.18
CA ASN A 608 8.35 -14.58 -28.95
C ASN A 608 7.36 -15.73 -29.05
N PRO A 609 7.79 -16.91 -29.52
CA PRO A 609 6.93 -18.10 -29.65
C PRO A 609 6.37 -18.61 -28.30
N MET A 610 6.83 -18.09 -27.19
CA MET A 610 6.33 -18.39 -25.84
C MET A 610 5.40 -17.31 -25.27
N HIS A 611 4.96 -16.36 -26.09
CA HIS A 611 4.02 -15.32 -25.68
C HIS A 611 2.59 -15.89 -25.56
N SER A 612 2.27 -16.45 -24.41
CA SER A 612 1.00 -17.15 -24.14
C SER A 612 -0.24 -16.29 -24.42
N ASN A 613 -0.24 -15.01 -24.02
CA ASN A 613 -1.36 -14.09 -24.29
C ASN A 613 -1.58 -13.85 -25.79
N ALA A 614 -0.52 -13.74 -26.58
CA ALA A 614 -0.62 -13.55 -28.02
C ALA A 614 -1.22 -14.81 -28.70
N HIS A 615 -0.82 -15.98 -28.27
CA HIS A 615 -1.42 -17.24 -28.74
C HIS A 615 -2.90 -17.34 -28.36
N ASN A 616 -3.25 -17.07 -27.10
CA ASN A 616 -4.65 -17.07 -26.65
C ASN A 616 -5.51 -16.11 -27.51
N PHE A 617 -5.03 -14.89 -27.68
CA PHE A 617 -5.77 -13.89 -28.43
C PHE A 617 -5.97 -14.26 -29.91
N LEU A 618 -4.92 -14.75 -30.58
CA LEU A 618 -5.04 -15.18 -31.98
C LEU A 618 -6.01 -16.36 -32.13
N GLY A 619 -5.99 -17.30 -31.18
CA GLY A 619 -6.94 -18.39 -31.11
C GLY A 619 -8.39 -17.91 -30.91
N TYR A 620 -8.58 -16.96 -29.99
CA TYR A 620 -9.90 -16.35 -29.74
C TYR A 620 -10.45 -15.63 -30.97
N ILE A 621 -9.64 -14.83 -31.67
CA ILE A 621 -10.07 -14.13 -32.90
C ILE A 621 -10.50 -15.16 -33.99
N TYR A 622 -9.73 -16.24 -34.21
CA TYR A 622 -10.12 -17.28 -35.15
C TYR A 622 -11.45 -17.94 -34.76
N ALA A 623 -11.70 -18.11 -33.48
CA ALA A 623 -12.95 -18.64 -32.96
C ALA A 623 -14.13 -17.68 -33.21
N MET A 624 -13.94 -16.38 -32.95
CA MET A 624 -14.96 -15.36 -33.17
C MET A 624 -15.34 -15.24 -34.68
N GLN A 625 -14.37 -15.34 -35.55
CA GLN A 625 -14.62 -15.32 -37.01
C GLN A 625 -15.29 -16.62 -37.51
N GLY A 626 -15.37 -17.68 -36.68
CA GLY A 626 -15.90 -18.99 -37.10
C GLY A 626 -15.07 -19.69 -38.16
N LYS A 627 -13.91 -19.17 -38.52
CA LYS A 627 -13.00 -19.69 -39.55
C LYS A 627 -11.77 -20.31 -38.91
N SER A 628 -11.32 -21.45 -39.45
CA SER A 628 -10.07 -22.08 -39.01
C SER A 628 -10.05 -22.48 -37.51
N LEU A 629 -11.16 -23.05 -37.00
CA LEU A 629 -11.28 -23.47 -35.58
C LEU A 629 -10.17 -24.45 -35.13
N ASP A 630 -9.61 -25.25 -36.06
CA ASP A 630 -8.49 -26.14 -35.72
C ASP A 630 -7.18 -25.37 -35.49
N LYS A 631 -6.95 -24.26 -36.28
CA LYS A 631 -5.83 -23.35 -35.97
C LYS A 631 -6.03 -22.66 -34.64
N ALA A 632 -7.28 -22.25 -34.34
CA ALA A 632 -7.62 -21.66 -33.02
C ALA A 632 -7.25 -22.62 -31.89
N LEU A 633 -7.60 -23.90 -31.99
CA LEU A 633 -7.23 -24.93 -31.01
C LEU A 633 -5.71 -25.02 -30.86
N GLY A 634 -4.94 -25.10 -31.97
CA GLY A 634 -3.49 -25.18 -31.90
C GLY A 634 -2.84 -24.01 -31.16
N HIS A 635 -3.38 -22.79 -31.33
CA HIS A 635 -2.91 -21.64 -30.60
C HIS A 635 -3.29 -21.72 -29.10
N LEU A 636 -4.51 -22.14 -28.76
CA LEU A 636 -4.92 -22.31 -27.35
C LEU A 636 -4.14 -23.43 -26.66
N ASP A 637 -3.88 -24.56 -27.33
CA ASP A 637 -3.04 -25.63 -26.80
C ASP A 637 -1.64 -25.11 -26.47
N LYS A 638 -1.08 -24.26 -27.34
CA LYS A 638 0.20 -23.61 -27.07
C LYS A 638 0.13 -22.68 -25.88
N ALA A 639 -0.89 -21.80 -25.78
CA ALA A 639 -1.09 -20.92 -24.65
C ALA A 639 -1.22 -21.69 -23.34
N LEU A 640 -2.03 -22.75 -23.30
CA LEU A 640 -2.26 -23.59 -22.15
C LEU A 640 -1.05 -24.47 -21.81
N SER A 641 -0.21 -24.86 -22.76
CA SER A 641 1.06 -25.55 -22.47
C SER A 641 2.01 -24.68 -21.66
N ILE A 642 1.93 -23.34 -21.83
CA ILE A 642 2.74 -22.34 -21.10
C ILE A 642 2.10 -22.01 -19.75
N GLN A 643 0.78 -21.80 -19.73
CA GLN A 643 0.01 -21.43 -18.53
C GLN A 643 -1.22 -22.35 -18.35
N PRO A 644 -1.07 -23.57 -17.84
CA PRO A 644 -2.15 -24.57 -17.81
C PRO A 644 -3.34 -24.23 -16.90
N LYS A 645 -3.14 -23.33 -15.93
CA LYS A 645 -4.15 -22.92 -14.94
C LYS A 645 -4.69 -21.51 -15.20
N ASN A 646 -4.44 -20.93 -16.37
CA ASN A 646 -4.99 -19.62 -16.71
C ASN A 646 -6.48 -19.76 -17.08
N GLY A 647 -7.37 -19.23 -16.24
CA GLY A 647 -8.81 -19.36 -16.43
C GLY A 647 -9.32 -18.67 -17.68
N TYR A 648 -8.74 -17.55 -18.08
CA TYR A 648 -9.12 -16.86 -19.32
C TYR A 648 -8.75 -17.66 -20.57
N PHE A 649 -7.65 -18.41 -20.55
CA PHE A 649 -7.28 -19.29 -21.65
C PHE A 649 -8.23 -20.51 -21.73
N LEU A 650 -8.62 -21.05 -20.59
CA LEU A 650 -9.60 -22.12 -20.51
C LEU A 650 -10.99 -21.67 -20.97
N ASP A 651 -11.38 -20.41 -20.71
CA ASP A 651 -12.61 -19.82 -21.25
C ASP A 651 -12.54 -19.71 -22.77
N SER A 652 -11.44 -19.17 -23.31
CA SER A 652 -11.23 -19.09 -24.76
C SER A 652 -11.28 -20.48 -25.43
N LEU A 653 -10.68 -21.50 -24.79
CA LEU A 653 -10.77 -22.90 -25.25
C LEU A 653 -12.22 -23.41 -25.23
N SER A 654 -12.93 -23.10 -24.14
CA SER A 654 -14.37 -23.41 -24.02
C SER A 654 -15.17 -22.80 -25.15
N TRP A 655 -14.92 -21.52 -25.47
CA TRP A 655 -15.59 -20.80 -26.54
C TRP A 655 -15.33 -21.42 -27.92
N ILE A 656 -14.09 -21.87 -28.20
CA ILE A 656 -13.74 -22.61 -29.41
C ILE A 656 -14.57 -23.90 -29.53
N TYR A 657 -14.64 -24.71 -28.45
CA TYR A 657 -15.47 -25.91 -28.45
C TYR A 657 -16.96 -25.62 -28.67
N PHE A 658 -17.46 -24.50 -28.08
CA PHE A 658 -18.82 -24.06 -28.31
C PHE A 658 -19.08 -23.73 -29.77
N LYS A 659 -18.19 -22.97 -30.42
CA LYS A 659 -18.26 -22.65 -31.84
C LYS A 659 -18.14 -23.87 -32.77
N LYS A 660 -17.45 -24.94 -32.31
CA LYS A 660 -17.43 -26.24 -33.02
C LYS A 660 -18.70 -27.06 -32.81
N GLY A 661 -19.66 -26.61 -32.01
CA GLY A 661 -20.86 -27.36 -31.64
C GLY A 661 -20.67 -28.40 -30.54
N GLU A 662 -19.47 -28.48 -29.94
CA GLU A 662 -19.09 -29.42 -28.91
C GLU A 662 -19.45 -28.90 -27.49
N SER A 663 -20.73 -28.51 -27.28
CA SER A 663 -21.20 -27.79 -26.10
C SER A 663 -20.90 -28.54 -24.76
N LYS A 664 -20.85 -29.89 -24.76
CA LYS A 664 -20.50 -30.66 -23.57
C LYS A 664 -19.02 -30.51 -23.19
N LYS A 665 -18.11 -30.47 -24.19
CA LYS A 665 -16.71 -30.18 -23.95
C LYS A 665 -16.50 -28.73 -23.52
N ALA A 666 -17.19 -27.80 -24.18
CA ALA A 666 -17.20 -26.38 -23.80
C ALA A 666 -17.56 -26.19 -22.31
N LEU A 667 -18.64 -26.79 -21.86
CA LEU A 667 -19.07 -26.70 -20.46
C LEU A 667 -18.01 -27.25 -19.47
N ARG A 668 -17.30 -28.31 -19.86
CA ARG A 668 -16.24 -28.90 -19.03
C ARG A 668 -15.06 -27.93 -18.86
N GLU A 669 -14.58 -27.35 -19.95
CA GLU A 669 -13.44 -26.41 -19.88
C GLU A 669 -13.82 -25.10 -19.21
N LEU A 670 -15.03 -24.57 -19.43
CA LEU A 670 -15.52 -23.38 -18.73
C LEU A 670 -15.63 -23.57 -17.22
N LYS A 671 -16.08 -24.74 -16.78
CA LYS A 671 -16.09 -25.07 -15.35
C LYS A 671 -14.69 -25.09 -14.73
N LYS A 672 -13.67 -25.52 -15.49
CA LYS A 672 -12.27 -25.41 -15.05
C LYS A 672 -11.83 -23.95 -15.02
N ALA A 673 -12.17 -23.15 -16.01
CA ALA A 673 -11.89 -21.71 -16.05
C ALA A 673 -12.40 -21.01 -14.78
N MET A 674 -13.65 -21.25 -14.41
CA MET A 674 -14.30 -20.68 -13.22
C MET A 674 -13.66 -21.06 -11.88
N VAL A 675 -12.82 -22.11 -11.86
CA VAL A 675 -12.03 -22.47 -10.65
C VAL A 675 -10.83 -21.55 -10.47
N TYR A 676 -10.28 -21.00 -11.56
CA TYR A 676 -9.06 -20.22 -11.57
C TYR A 676 -9.28 -18.72 -11.77
N THR A 677 -10.55 -18.28 -11.95
CA THR A 677 -10.91 -16.88 -12.10
C THR A 677 -11.85 -16.43 -10.98
N SER A 678 -11.76 -15.17 -10.58
CA SER A 678 -12.83 -14.52 -9.82
C SER A 678 -14.10 -14.42 -10.68
N PRO A 679 -15.29 -14.21 -10.09
CA PRO A 679 -16.52 -14.02 -10.84
C PRO A 679 -16.36 -12.95 -11.93
N ASP A 680 -16.55 -13.32 -13.17
CA ASP A 680 -16.35 -12.48 -14.34
C ASP A 680 -17.59 -12.49 -15.25
N PRO A 681 -18.11 -11.32 -15.69
CA PRO A 681 -19.33 -11.23 -16.46
C PRO A 681 -19.27 -11.97 -17.81
N VAL A 682 -18.11 -12.00 -18.47
CA VAL A 682 -17.93 -12.67 -19.76
C VAL A 682 -18.06 -14.19 -19.59
N LEU A 683 -17.40 -14.76 -18.58
CA LEU A 683 -17.49 -16.20 -18.28
C LEU A 683 -18.92 -16.64 -17.99
N TYR A 684 -19.70 -15.83 -17.25
CA TYR A 684 -21.10 -16.12 -17.00
C TYR A 684 -21.98 -15.96 -18.23
N SER A 685 -21.67 -15.02 -19.14
CA SER A 685 -22.33 -14.91 -20.45
C SER A 685 -22.10 -16.17 -21.28
N HIS A 686 -20.86 -16.63 -21.42
CA HIS A 686 -20.50 -17.87 -22.12
C HIS A 686 -21.15 -19.10 -21.46
N LEU A 687 -21.22 -19.15 -20.12
CA LEU A 687 -21.91 -20.22 -19.40
C LEU A 687 -23.40 -20.28 -19.75
N GLY A 688 -24.04 -19.13 -19.87
CA GLY A 688 -25.44 -19.02 -20.28
C GLY A 688 -25.65 -19.52 -21.72
N ASP A 689 -24.82 -19.08 -22.67
CA ASP A 689 -24.89 -19.49 -24.07
C ASP A 689 -24.68 -21.02 -24.23
N ILE A 690 -23.73 -21.59 -23.52
CA ILE A 690 -23.46 -23.04 -23.53
C ILE A 690 -24.61 -23.82 -22.90
N HIS A 691 -25.18 -23.35 -21.77
CA HIS A 691 -26.33 -24.01 -21.17
C HIS A 691 -27.56 -23.93 -22.07
N PHE A 692 -27.77 -22.81 -22.76
CA PHE A 692 -28.86 -22.67 -23.71
C PHE A 692 -28.74 -23.65 -24.87
N SER A 693 -27.53 -23.82 -25.44
CA SER A 693 -27.28 -24.80 -26.51
C SER A 693 -27.49 -26.25 -26.06
N LEU A 694 -27.36 -26.52 -24.76
CA LEU A 694 -27.62 -27.81 -24.15
C LEU A 694 -29.07 -27.98 -23.68
N MET A 695 -29.98 -27.04 -24.05
CA MET A 695 -31.40 -26.98 -23.65
C MET A 695 -31.62 -26.88 -22.14
N ASN A 696 -30.60 -26.50 -21.38
CA ASN A 696 -30.66 -26.29 -19.93
C ASN A 696 -31.13 -24.85 -19.62
N TYR A 697 -32.37 -24.53 -20.03
CA TYR A 697 -32.90 -23.14 -20.03
C TYR A 697 -32.87 -22.46 -18.68
N ILE A 698 -33.22 -23.15 -17.58
CA ILE A 698 -33.15 -22.58 -16.22
C ILE A 698 -31.75 -22.17 -15.85
N LYS A 699 -30.73 -23.00 -16.18
CA LYS A 699 -29.34 -22.68 -15.88
C LYS A 699 -28.80 -21.58 -16.77
N ALA A 700 -29.25 -21.52 -18.03
CA ALA A 700 -28.90 -20.46 -18.95
C ALA A 700 -29.39 -19.10 -18.44
N GLY A 701 -30.65 -19.00 -18.04
CA GLY A 701 -31.23 -17.77 -17.48
C GLY A 701 -30.45 -17.28 -16.25
N LYS A 702 -30.20 -18.18 -15.29
CA LYS A 702 -29.42 -17.82 -14.09
C LYS A 702 -28.00 -17.35 -14.40
N ALA A 703 -27.33 -17.94 -15.37
CA ALA A 703 -25.99 -17.54 -15.76
C ALA A 703 -25.98 -16.14 -16.38
N TRP A 704 -26.92 -15.85 -17.28
CA TRP A 704 -27.05 -14.51 -17.86
C TRP A 704 -27.48 -13.45 -16.86
N GLU A 705 -28.37 -13.78 -15.89
CA GLU A 705 -28.71 -12.89 -14.78
C GLU A 705 -27.48 -12.53 -13.95
N THR A 706 -26.64 -13.52 -13.66
CA THR A 706 -25.36 -13.30 -12.95
C THR A 706 -24.42 -12.43 -13.79
N SER A 707 -24.29 -12.70 -15.10
CA SER A 707 -23.49 -11.88 -16.01
C SER A 707 -23.97 -10.43 -16.03
N LEU A 708 -25.27 -10.19 -16.15
CA LEU A 708 -25.87 -8.85 -16.14
C LEU A 708 -25.58 -8.12 -14.83
N PHE A 709 -25.75 -8.79 -13.70
CA PHE A 709 -25.44 -8.22 -12.39
C PHE A 709 -23.99 -7.78 -12.29
N LEU A 710 -23.05 -8.65 -12.64
CA LEU A 710 -21.62 -8.35 -12.61
C LEU A 710 -21.21 -7.25 -13.60
N THR A 711 -21.88 -7.18 -14.77
CA THR A 711 -21.66 -6.12 -15.76
C THR A 711 -22.08 -4.76 -15.19
N LEU A 712 -23.22 -4.68 -14.51
CA LEU A 712 -23.73 -3.45 -13.91
C LEU A 712 -22.93 -2.99 -12.68
N GLU A 713 -22.27 -3.91 -11.95
CA GLU A 713 -21.38 -3.54 -10.84
C GLU A 713 -20.03 -2.95 -11.30
N LYS A 714 -19.58 -3.28 -12.50
CA LYS A 714 -18.30 -2.80 -13.07
C LYS A 714 -18.40 -1.41 -13.72
N THR A 715 -19.33 -0.56 -13.36
CA THR A 715 -19.64 0.72 -14.05
C THR A 715 -18.56 1.82 -14.00
N ASP A 716 -17.41 1.60 -13.35
CA ASP A 716 -16.35 2.61 -13.20
C ASP A 716 -15.28 2.61 -14.31
N GLY A 717 -15.42 1.81 -15.36
CA GLY A 717 -14.50 1.76 -16.48
C GLY A 717 -15.21 1.43 -17.79
N VAL A 718 -14.89 2.16 -18.86
CA VAL A 718 -15.31 1.83 -20.23
C VAL A 718 -14.49 0.62 -20.70
N ASP A 719 -14.83 -0.57 -20.19
CA ASP A 719 -14.27 -1.84 -20.66
C ASP A 719 -15.09 -2.29 -21.87
N SER A 720 -14.52 -2.17 -23.07
CA SER A 720 -15.13 -2.57 -24.32
C SER A 720 -15.38 -4.09 -24.45
N GLU A 721 -14.91 -4.86 -23.49
CA GLU A 721 -15.02 -6.34 -23.47
C GLU A 721 -16.21 -6.84 -22.64
N LEU A 722 -16.95 -5.96 -21.98
CA LEU A 722 -18.10 -6.36 -21.16
C LEU A 722 -19.31 -6.76 -22.06
N PRO A 723 -20.08 -7.79 -21.65
CA PRO A 723 -21.31 -8.16 -22.37
C PRO A 723 -22.32 -6.99 -22.39
N ASP A 724 -22.99 -6.78 -23.55
CA ASP A 724 -24.03 -5.75 -23.64
C ASP A 724 -25.22 -6.09 -22.73
N PRO A 725 -25.54 -5.22 -21.74
CA PRO A 725 -26.68 -5.45 -20.85
C PRO A 725 -27.99 -5.68 -21.57
N LYS A 726 -28.24 -4.96 -22.68
CA LYS A 726 -29.48 -5.10 -23.47
C LYS A 726 -29.56 -6.46 -24.16
N GLU A 727 -28.43 -6.98 -24.61
CA GLU A 727 -28.38 -8.32 -25.23
C GLU A 727 -28.62 -9.40 -24.18
N LEU A 728 -28.01 -9.27 -22.99
CA LEU A 728 -28.27 -10.18 -21.89
C LEU A 728 -29.75 -10.17 -21.46
N GLU A 729 -30.37 -9.01 -21.34
CA GLU A 729 -31.80 -8.88 -21.03
C GLU A 729 -32.69 -9.59 -22.07
N LYS A 730 -32.40 -9.41 -23.36
CA LYS A 730 -33.10 -10.12 -24.44
C LYS A 730 -32.97 -11.64 -24.34
N LYS A 731 -31.74 -12.14 -24.03
CA LYS A 731 -31.50 -13.57 -23.82
C LYS A 731 -32.28 -14.11 -22.63
N ILE A 732 -32.33 -13.37 -21.52
CA ILE A 732 -33.11 -13.73 -20.32
C ILE A 732 -34.60 -13.78 -20.63
N GLN A 733 -35.16 -12.74 -21.27
CA GLN A 733 -36.58 -12.70 -21.65
C GLN A 733 -36.97 -13.85 -22.59
N LYS A 734 -36.09 -14.21 -23.55
CA LYS A 734 -36.28 -15.36 -24.43
C LYS A 734 -36.43 -16.67 -23.65
N VAL A 735 -35.59 -16.89 -22.62
CA VAL A 735 -35.67 -18.09 -21.80
C VAL A 735 -36.93 -18.08 -20.92
N GLN A 736 -37.30 -16.96 -20.34
CA GLN A 736 -38.54 -16.85 -19.54
C GLN A 736 -39.77 -17.19 -20.37
N LYS A 737 -39.81 -16.71 -21.63
CA LYS A 737 -40.92 -17.06 -22.53
C LYS A 737 -40.93 -18.54 -22.91
N LEU A 738 -39.77 -19.18 -23.09
CA LEU A 738 -39.70 -20.64 -23.34
C LEU A 738 -40.12 -21.47 -22.12
N LEU A 739 -39.85 -21.00 -20.91
CA LEU A 739 -40.26 -21.68 -19.68
C LEU A 739 -41.72 -21.46 -19.29
N SER A 740 -42.35 -20.35 -19.75
CA SER A 740 -43.75 -20.09 -19.50
C SER A 740 -44.70 -20.81 -20.49
N ASN A 741 -44.18 -21.24 -21.65
CA ASN A 741 -44.93 -21.94 -22.68
C ASN A 741 -44.81 -23.47 -22.57
N ASN A 742 -43.94 -23.98 -21.67
CA ASN A 742 -43.86 -25.38 -21.28
C ASN A 742 -44.35 -25.59 -19.85
#